data_98657ac3ef25007c4f278e787365f6ce
#
_entry.id   98657ac3ef25007c4f278e787365f6ce
#
_cell.length_a   1.000
_cell.length_b   1.000
_cell.length_c   1.000
_cell.angle_alpha   90.00
_cell.angle_beta   90.00
_cell.angle_gamma   90.00
#
_symmetry.space_group_name_H-M   'P 1'
#
loop_
_entity.id
_entity.type
_entity.pdbx_description
1 polymer ?
#
loop_
_entity_poly.entity_id
_entity_poly.type
_entity_poly.pdbx_seq_one_letter_code
_entity_poly.pdbx_strand_id
1 'polypeptide(L)'
;MECRIVLAKLNPQKSLEGHISDCIQVFKRFKAHRGVATKTLADNASVAENRLWEGAFYCIAYHDHGKATIPFQLKLLGNKNQYCSHSLDSLPFIESQIRNDPLYEPSPELQLETLVVASHHSRLHPDKFARWRGRDPPTYFENYLINLEDFISTEYSDIFDADKPVMRYPKLDEPNYNVINNQISKLKYLYPEDSVVRDLFSFLKSAMHYCDWWGSGGYIEKCFSIDNIKNPLEQATLKRAQERDRKQGVHPREKIKWHEFQKKVGNVQGNVFLRAPTGSGKTEASLLWAQNNMNGHRLLYLLPTMTTTNKMRDRMVDIFGIENIALVHGTSRFLLQDELGEDYQENTYNYKMKEMSAFLYPVTTTTIDQLLFSLFHSNQWETRNDALQNSLIILDEVHAYDPYTTGLMIEAMKRAGQRSKFCVMSATLPDIIKIVIEEKSGRKFSFLPDKEYDKRSKLRISIEDGLIDDCVDQVVSSFLKQKKVLVIANTVGRSMALYNIILETLEEKLSIEEFDECKNRVMLFHSRFILNHRKIRENVLENLPYWGFIAVTTQVVEVSLDIDFDELHTEAAPIDSLIQRFGRVNRNRLEDIVCPVYIYPVQYGRPYDDIDVIKSTITLLEGAGRQPNEALLRSLVNEVYDESYLTKMENGLKKAQELVYRGIDTRRYVFTGKLFDDDISAYTRESDYPTATCVPIEYQEVVEGLDPLKRVGYHVRVPKWVYDKNRDADNGEVRYLYLHYDESVGVTDKPPLLGSFGFIL
;
A
#
# COMPACT_ATOMS: atom_id res chain seq x y z
N MET A 1 -5.44 18.41 -47.37
CA MET A 1 -4.26 18.86 -46.59
C MET A 1 -3.33 17.68 -46.46
N GLU A 2 -2.18 17.69 -47.11
CA GLU A 2 -1.15 16.69 -46.86
C GLU A 2 -0.45 17.04 -45.54
N CYS A 3 -0.90 16.48 -44.42
CA CYS A 3 -0.18 16.58 -43.16
C CYS A 3 0.94 15.54 -43.19
N ARG A 4 2.19 15.94 -43.40
CA ARG A 4 3.35 15.05 -43.44
C ARG A 4 3.69 14.47 -42.05
N ILE A 5 3.23 15.08 -40.96
CA ILE A 5 3.49 14.65 -39.57
C ILE A 5 2.23 14.82 -38.75
N VAL A 6 1.75 13.73 -38.18
CA VAL A 6 0.69 13.71 -37.17
C VAL A 6 1.33 13.64 -35.77
N LEU A 7 0.95 14.54 -34.88
CA LEU A 7 1.54 14.63 -33.54
C LEU A 7 0.79 13.80 -32.51
N ALA A 8 1.52 13.08 -31.68
CA ALA A 8 0.99 12.42 -30.49
C ALA A 8 0.91 13.37 -29.29
N LYS A 9 1.91 14.27 -29.15
CA LYS A 9 2.01 15.27 -28.06
C LYS A 9 2.90 16.45 -28.49
N LEU A 10 2.79 17.57 -27.73
CA LEU A 10 3.59 18.80 -27.98
C LEU A 10 4.80 18.95 -27.07
N ASN A 11 4.72 18.48 -25.81
CA ASN A 11 5.80 18.63 -24.84
C ASN A 11 6.19 17.29 -24.22
N PRO A 12 7.38 16.75 -24.57
CA PRO A 12 8.17 17.12 -25.76
C PRO A 12 7.42 16.76 -27.04
N GLN A 13 7.70 17.50 -28.13
CA GLN A 13 7.04 17.24 -29.41
C GLN A 13 7.40 15.85 -29.94
N LYS A 14 6.38 15.04 -30.26
CA LYS A 14 6.54 13.67 -30.74
C LYS A 14 5.49 13.32 -31.80
N SER A 15 5.93 12.69 -32.91
CA SER A 15 5.00 12.15 -33.90
C SER A 15 4.22 10.95 -33.36
N LEU A 16 3.07 10.65 -33.94
CA LEU A 16 2.27 9.48 -33.57
C LEU A 16 3.03 8.18 -33.86
N GLU A 17 3.67 8.06 -35.02
CA GLU A 17 4.54 6.92 -35.36
C GLU A 17 5.68 6.74 -34.34
N GLY A 18 6.41 7.83 -34.01
CA GLY A 18 7.48 7.78 -33.02
C GLY A 18 6.98 7.37 -31.62
N HIS A 19 5.77 7.78 -31.23
CA HIS A 19 5.16 7.32 -29.98
C HIS A 19 4.84 5.82 -30.02
N ILE A 20 4.19 5.34 -31.08
CA ILE A 20 3.88 3.93 -31.26
C ILE A 20 5.16 3.08 -31.33
N SER A 21 6.21 3.57 -31.99
CA SER A 21 7.52 2.91 -32.02
C SER A 21 8.11 2.70 -30.62
N ASP A 22 8.10 3.73 -29.76
CA ASP A 22 8.59 3.59 -28.38
C ASP A 22 7.74 2.59 -27.60
N CYS A 23 6.40 2.63 -27.75
CA CYS A 23 5.50 1.68 -27.13
C CYS A 23 5.82 0.23 -27.55
N ILE A 24 6.11 -0.01 -28.83
CA ILE A 24 6.49 -1.33 -29.37
C ILE A 24 7.86 -1.77 -28.83
N GLN A 25 8.82 -0.87 -28.67
CA GLN A 25 10.11 -1.20 -28.05
C GLN A 25 9.94 -1.67 -26.60
N VAL A 26 9.10 -0.99 -25.81
CA VAL A 26 8.75 -1.46 -24.45
C VAL A 26 8.05 -2.81 -24.52
N PHE A 27 7.16 -3.03 -25.50
CA PHE A 27 6.46 -4.30 -25.68
C PHE A 27 7.42 -5.47 -26.00
N LYS A 28 8.40 -5.30 -26.86
CA LYS A 28 9.43 -6.33 -27.14
C LYS A 28 10.10 -6.80 -25.85
N ARG A 29 10.48 -5.87 -24.98
CA ARG A 29 11.07 -6.17 -23.67
C ARG A 29 10.06 -6.79 -22.69
N PHE A 30 8.83 -6.29 -22.66
CA PHE A 30 7.76 -6.82 -21.83
C PHE A 30 7.45 -8.28 -22.19
N LYS A 31 7.33 -8.59 -23.49
CA LYS A 31 7.13 -9.96 -24.01
C LYS A 31 8.26 -10.88 -23.59
N ALA A 32 9.52 -10.46 -23.76
CA ALA A 32 10.68 -11.24 -23.36
C ALA A 32 10.70 -11.52 -21.84
N HIS A 33 10.32 -10.54 -21.01
CA HIS A 33 10.31 -10.66 -19.57
C HIS A 33 9.15 -11.51 -19.03
N ARG A 34 7.95 -11.36 -19.61
CA ARG A 34 6.70 -11.94 -19.09
C ARG A 34 6.34 -13.31 -19.69
N GLY A 35 7.15 -13.89 -20.58
CA GLY A 35 6.83 -15.10 -21.33
C GLY A 35 6.28 -16.25 -20.47
N VAL A 36 6.94 -16.62 -19.38
CA VAL A 36 6.48 -17.69 -18.49
C VAL A 36 5.13 -17.39 -17.83
N ALA A 37 4.93 -16.13 -17.39
CA ALA A 37 3.67 -15.72 -16.77
C ALA A 37 2.52 -15.71 -17.77
N THR A 38 2.78 -15.20 -18.98
CA THR A 38 1.79 -15.15 -20.04
C THR A 38 1.40 -16.54 -20.55
N LYS A 39 2.37 -17.45 -20.68
CA LYS A 39 2.10 -18.85 -20.98
C LYS A 39 1.16 -19.48 -19.94
N THR A 40 1.45 -19.29 -18.64
CA THR A 40 0.57 -19.79 -17.56
C THR A 40 -0.85 -19.22 -17.67
N LEU A 41 -1.00 -17.94 -17.99
CA LEU A 41 -2.30 -17.30 -18.19
C LEU A 41 -3.01 -17.88 -19.41
N ALA A 42 -2.30 -18.04 -20.52
CA ALA A 42 -2.83 -18.62 -21.77
C ALA A 42 -3.31 -20.06 -21.54
N ASP A 43 -2.51 -20.89 -20.87
CA ASP A 43 -2.87 -22.27 -20.52
C ASP A 43 -4.13 -22.33 -19.65
N ASN A 44 -4.22 -21.48 -18.61
CA ASN A 44 -5.40 -21.38 -17.73
C ASN A 44 -6.65 -20.90 -18.47
N ALA A 45 -6.48 -20.04 -19.46
CA ALA A 45 -7.55 -19.49 -20.27
C ALA A 45 -7.93 -20.37 -21.47
N SER A 46 -7.19 -21.45 -21.72
CA SER A 46 -7.31 -22.26 -22.94
C SER A 46 -7.21 -21.45 -24.23
N VAL A 47 -6.29 -20.46 -24.23
CA VAL A 47 -6.00 -19.55 -25.33
C VAL A 47 -4.60 -19.86 -25.86
N ALA A 48 -4.40 -19.75 -27.19
CA ALA A 48 -3.05 -19.86 -27.75
C ALA A 48 -2.17 -18.71 -27.25
N GLU A 49 -0.97 -19.01 -26.71
CA GLU A 49 -0.06 -18.01 -26.16
C GLU A 49 0.27 -16.90 -27.19
N ASN A 50 0.52 -17.30 -28.45
CA ASN A 50 0.79 -16.33 -29.53
C ASN A 50 -0.40 -15.40 -29.75
N ARG A 51 -1.63 -15.93 -29.74
CA ARG A 51 -2.84 -15.10 -29.91
C ARG A 51 -3.01 -14.07 -28.77
N LEU A 52 -2.65 -14.44 -27.55
CA LEU A 52 -2.67 -13.52 -26.42
C LEU A 52 -1.63 -12.39 -26.59
N TRP A 53 -0.44 -12.72 -27.09
CA TRP A 53 0.60 -11.74 -27.40
C TRP A 53 0.21 -10.83 -28.57
N GLU A 54 -0.42 -11.37 -29.61
CA GLU A 54 -0.95 -10.60 -30.74
C GLU A 54 -2.03 -9.62 -30.27
N GLY A 55 -2.95 -10.08 -29.41
CA GLY A 55 -3.97 -9.21 -28.82
C GLY A 55 -3.35 -8.03 -28.04
N ALA A 56 -2.31 -8.30 -27.25
CA ALA A 56 -1.58 -7.23 -26.56
C ALA A 56 -0.88 -6.28 -27.55
N PHE A 57 -0.24 -6.81 -28.58
CA PHE A 57 0.38 -6.01 -29.65
C PHE A 57 -0.64 -5.13 -30.36
N TYR A 58 -1.80 -5.65 -30.74
CA TYR A 58 -2.85 -4.88 -31.40
C TYR A 58 -3.39 -3.77 -30.49
N CYS A 59 -3.59 -4.05 -29.19
CA CYS A 59 -3.95 -3.00 -28.26
C CYS A 59 -2.95 -1.84 -28.27
N ILE A 60 -1.64 -2.15 -28.29
CA ILE A 60 -0.56 -1.17 -28.25
C ILE A 60 -0.42 -0.44 -29.58
N ALA A 61 -0.48 -1.17 -30.71
CA ALA A 61 -0.32 -0.58 -32.03
C ALA A 61 -1.46 0.39 -32.39
N TYR A 62 -2.70 0.05 -32.00
CA TYR A 62 -3.88 0.79 -32.45
C TYR A 62 -4.49 1.75 -31.41
N HIS A 63 -4.02 1.80 -30.15
CA HIS A 63 -4.68 2.58 -29.10
C HIS A 63 -4.84 4.07 -29.40
N ASP A 64 -3.92 4.64 -30.15
CA ASP A 64 -3.79 6.07 -30.41
C ASP A 64 -4.11 6.50 -31.85
N HIS A 65 -4.61 5.61 -32.72
CA HIS A 65 -4.98 5.93 -34.09
C HIS A 65 -5.96 7.11 -34.19
N GLY A 66 -6.84 7.27 -33.21
CA GLY A 66 -7.75 8.40 -33.10
C GLY A 66 -7.05 9.77 -32.95
N LYS A 67 -5.76 9.80 -32.64
CA LYS A 67 -4.96 11.03 -32.67
C LYS A 67 -4.73 11.54 -34.10
N ALA A 68 -4.82 10.65 -35.09
CA ALA A 68 -4.76 11.01 -36.52
C ALA A 68 -6.10 11.58 -37.05
N THR A 69 -6.86 12.28 -36.22
CA THR A 69 -8.08 12.99 -36.60
C THR A 69 -7.86 14.50 -36.60
N ILE A 70 -8.53 15.21 -37.51
CA ILE A 70 -8.46 16.68 -37.57
C ILE A 70 -8.88 17.32 -36.25
N PRO A 71 -10.00 16.92 -35.59
CA PRO A 71 -10.39 17.49 -34.30
C PRO A 71 -9.31 17.32 -33.20
N PHE A 72 -8.62 16.17 -33.15
CA PHE A 72 -7.58 15.97 -32.16
C PHE A 72 -6.36 16.86 -32.44
N GLN A 73 -5.90 16.96 -33.69
CA GLN A 73 -4.75 17.78 -34.04
C GLN A 73 -5.04 19.28 -33.80
N LEU A 74 -6.24 19.75 -34.11
CA LEU A 74 -6.65 21.13 -33.82
C LEU A 74 -6.70 21.40 -32.29
N LYS A 75 -7.22 20.47 -31.52
CA LYS A 75 -7.23 20.58 -30.05
C LYS A 75 -5.82 20.62 -29.47
N LEU A 76 -4.92 19.79 -29.98
CA LEU A 76 -3.52 19.77 -29.58
C LEU A 76 -2.85 21.12 -29.85
N LEU A 77 -3.19 21.79 -30.95
CA LEU A 77 -2.68 23.11 -31.32
C LEU A 77 -3.41 24.28 -30.60
N GLY A 78 -4.24 24.00 -29.60
CA GLY A 78 -4.86 25.01 -28.73
C GLY A 78 -6.32 25.36 -29.03
N ASN A 79 -6.96 24.77 -30.04
CA ASN A 79 -8.38 24.96 -30.31
C ASN A 79 -9.24 24.13 -29.32
N LYS A 80 -9.69 24.74 -28.22
CA LYS A 80 -10.45 24.07 -27.15
C LYS A 80 -11.91 23.73 -27.51
N ASN A 81 -12.44 24.23 -28.63
CA ASN A 81 -13.86 24.07 -28.98
C ASN A 81 -14.17 22.76 -29.72
N GLN A 82 -13.17 21.92 -29.95
CA GLN A 82 -13.33 20.63 -30.63
C GLN A 82 -13.46 19.48 -29.65
N TYR A 83 -14.61 18.78 -29.72
CA TYR A 83 -14.77 17.52 -29.00
C TYR A 83 -14.02 16.42 -29.77
N CYS A 84 -13.10 15.73 -29.08
CA CYS A 84 -12.45 14.54 -29.61
C CYS A 84 -12.28 13.51 -28.48
N SER A 85 -12.36 12.25 -28.83
CA SER A 85 -12.10 11.13 -27.91
C SER A 85 -11.22 10.11 -28.64
N HIS A 86 -9.91 10.42 -28.73
CA HIS A 86 -8.99 9.59 -29.55
C HIS A 86 -9.06 8.10 -29.17
N SER A 87 -9.31 7.75 -27.90
CA SER A 87 -9.50 6.34 -27.51
C SER A 87 -10.69 5.67 -28.18
N LEU A 88 -11.80 6.40 -28.36
CA LEU A 88 -12.97 5.87 -29.07
C LEU A 88 -12.81 6.01 -30.59
N ASP A 89 -12.11 7.05 -31.04
CA ASP A 89 -11.80 7.25 -32.46
C ASP A 89 -10.76 6.24 -33.00
N SER A 90 -10.07 5.52 -32.11
CA SER A 90 -9.16 4.39 -32.49
C SER A 90 -9.91 3.08 -32.75
N LEU A 91 -11.15 2.96 -32.30
CA LEU A 91 -11.88 1.67 -32.31
C LEU A 91 -12.10 1.05 -33.70
N PRO A 92 -12.40 1.82 -34.77
CA PRO A 92 -12.59 1.23 -36.08
C PRO A 92 -11.40 0.38 -36.54
N PHE A 93 -10.16 0.79 -36.17
CA PHE A 93 -8.95 0.09 -36.58
C PHE A 93 -8.74 -1.21 -35.84
N ILE A 94 -8.83 -1.21 -34.49
CA ILE A 94 -8.67 -2.42 -33.68
C ILE A 94 -9.78 -3.45 -33.99
N GLU A 95 -11.04 -3.00 -34.16
CA GLU A 95 -12.14 -3.87 -34.53
C GLU A 95 -11.93 -4.55 -35.87
N SER A 96 -11.43 -3.77 -36.86
CA SER A 96 -11.15 -4.32 -38.19
C SER A 96 -10.01 -5.34 -38.18
N GLN A 97 -9.01 -5.16 -37.29
CA GLN A 97 -7.90 -6.09 -37.15
C GLN A 97 -8.32 -7.43 -36.53
N ILE A 98 -9.18 -7.41 -35.48
CA ILE A 98 -9.51 -8.61 -34.68
C ILE A 98 -10.81 -9.29 -35.11
N ARG A 99 -11.51 -8.81 -36.13
CA ARG A 99 -12.89 -9.14 -36.47
C ARG A 99 -13.20 -10.63 -36.60
N ASN A 100 -12.26 -11.44 -37.09
CA ASN A 100 -12.49 -12.85 -37.38
C ASN A 100 -11.59 -13.76 -36.51
N ASP A 101 -10.95 -13.24 -35.50
CA ASP A 101 -10.01 -13.98 -34.68
C ASP A 101 -10.26 -13.68 -33.19
N PRO A 102 -11.21 -14.38 -32.56
CA PRO A 102 -11.55 -14.15 -31.16
C PRO A 102 -10.42 -14.57 -30.24
N LEU A 103 -10.11 -13.73 -29.25
CA LEU A 103 -9.16 -14.08 -28.20
C LEU A 103 -9.71 -15.17 -27.26
N TYR A 104 -11.01 -15.18 -27.01
CA TYR A 104 -11.67 -16.07 -26.05
C TYR A 104 -12.76 -16.88 -26.71
N GLU A 105 -12.45 -18.14 -27.06
CA GLU A 105 -13.34 -19.03 -27.78
C GLU A 105 -14.71 -19.30 -27.14
N PRO A 106 -14.82 -19.44 -25.78
CA PRO A 106 -16.14 -19.62 -25.16
C PRO A 106 -17.10 -18.46 -25.42
N SER A 107 -16.58 -17.26 -25.78
CA SER A 107 -17.36 -16.10 -26.16
C SER A 107 -16.72 -15.37 -27.33
N PRO A 108 -16.78 -15.95 -28.53
CA PRO A 108 -16.05 -15.45 -29.71
C PRO A 108 -16.46 -14.04 -30.14
N GLU A 109 -17.64 -13.62 -29.78
CA GLU A 109 -18.11 -12.26 -30.02
C GLU A 109 -17.61 -11.23 -29.03
N LEU A 110 -16.90 -11.63 -27.94
CA LEU A 110 -16.34 -10.73 -26.96
C LEU A 110 -14.94 -10.25 -27.38
N GLN A 111 -14.81 -8.97 -27.68
CA GLN A 111 -13.58 -8.35 -28.14
C GLN A 111 -12.91 -7.59 -26.99
N LEU A 112 -12.07 -8.26 -26.18
CA LEU A 112 -11.40 -7.68 -25.04
C LEU A 112 -10.44 -6.55 -25.45
N GLU A 113 -9.77 -6.70 -26.59
CA GLU A 113 -8.84 -5.71 -27.14
C GLU A 113 -9.54 -4.39 -27.45
N THR A 114 -10.73 -4.43 -28.04
CA THR A 114 -11.56 -3.24 -28.30
C THR A 114 -11.89 -2.51 -26.99
N LEU A 115 -12.25 -3.23 -25.95
CA LEU A 115 -12.53 -2.66 -24.63
C LEU A 115 -11.29 -2.05 -23.97
N VAL A 116 -10.13 -2.67 -24.14
CA VAL A 116 -8.85 -2.15 -23.65
C VAL A 116 -8.53 -0.81 -24.30
N VAL A 117 -8.59 -0.73 -25.63
CA VAL A 117 -8.34 0.50 -26.38
C VAL A 117 -9.35 1.59 -26.02
N ALA A 118 -10.65 1.27 -25.94
CA ALA A 118 -11.69 2.22 -25.55
C ALA A 118 -11.46 2.85 -24.16
N SER A 119 -10.84 2.10 -23.25
CA SER A 119 -10.69 2.47 -21.85
C SER A 119 -9.29 2.93 -21.44
N HIS A 120 -8.34 3.08 -22.36
CA HIS A 120 -6.93 3.26 -21.99
C HIS A 120 -6.61 4.56 -21.20
N HIS A 121 -7.39 5.63 -21.39
CA HIS A 121 -7.24 6.88 -20.63
C HIS A 121 -8.29 7.09 -19.57
N SER A 122 -9.43 6.40 -19.63
CA SER A 122 -10.54 6.63 -18.72
C SER A 122 -11.43 5.40 -18.65
N ARG A 123 -12.17 5.31 -17.55
CA ARG A 123 -13.23 4.31 -17.43
C ARG A 123 -14.28 4.48 -18.53
N LEU A 124 -14.86 3.36 -18.96
CA LEU A 124 -15.95 3.36 -19.93
C LEU A 124 -17.24 3.81 -19.23
N HIS A 125 -17.59 5.08 -19.37
CA HIS A 125 -18.82 5.64 -18.82
C HIS A 125 -19.90 5.76 -19.92
N PRO A 126 -21.17 5.41 -19.65
CA PRO A 126 -22.27 5.54 -20.64
C PRO A 126 -22.36 6.92 -21.28
N ASP A 127 -22.15 8.00 -20.52
CA ASP A 127 -22.19 9.38 -21.03
C ASP A 127 -21.08 9.67 -22.05
N LYS A 128 -19.90 9.05 -21.88
CA LYS A 128 -18.80 9.18 -22.85
C LYS A 128 -19.21 8.61 -24.21
N PHE A 129 -19.89 7.45 -24.20
CA PHE A 129 -20.39 6.83 -25.41
C PHE A 129 -21.56 7.58 -26.02
N ALA A 130 -22.47 8.09 -25.19
CA ALA A 130 -23.60 8.89 -25.66
C ALA A 130 -23.11 10.14 -26.41
N ARG A 131 -22.11 10.84 -25.88
CA ARG A 131 -21.48 11.99 -26.53
C ARG A 131 -20.75 11.62 -27.82
N TRP A 132 -20.06 10.49 -27.82
CA TRP A 132 -19.33 10.01 -29.00
C TRP A 132 -20.27 9.61 -30.13
N ARG A 133 -21.38 8.92 -29.83
CA ARG A 133 -22.43 8.55 -30.81
C ARG A 133 -23.20 9.71 -31.40
N GLY A 134 -23.35 10.76 -30.64
CA GLY A 134 -24.15 11.93 -31.05
C GLY A 134 -23.42 12.93 -31.94
N ARG A 135 -22.23 12.60 -32.43
CA ARG A 135 -21.44 13.47 -33.32
C ARG A 135 -21.26 12.87 -34.70
N ASP A 136 -20.95 13.72 -35.65
CA ASP A 136 -20.49 13.28 -36.97
C ASP A 136 -19.15 12.56 -36.88
N PRO A 137 -18.89 11.54 -37.73
CA PRO A 137 -17.59 10.88 -37.79
C PRO A 137 -16.46 11.90 -38.00
N PRO A 138 -15.35 11.77 -37.28
CA PRO A 138 -14.22 12.69 -37.46
C PRO A 138 -13.50 12.42 -38.78
N THR A 139 -12.98 13.46 -39.42
CA THR A 139 -12.12 13.32 -40.59
C THR A 139 -10.73 12.85 -40.14
N TYR A 140 -10.22 11.77 -40.74
CA TYR A 140 -8.91 11.21 -40.48
C TYR A 140 -7.88 11.63 -41.52
N PHE A 141 -6.60 11.60 -41.15
CA PHE A 141 -5.46 11.72 -42.09
C PHE A 141 -5.17 10.31 -42.67
N GLU A 142 -6.00 9.87 -43.63
CA GLU A 142 -5.97 8.49 -44.13
C GLU A 142 -4.65 8.05 -44.73
N ASN A 143 -4.02 8.89 -45.58
CA ASN A 143 -2.71 8.60 -46.17
C ASN A 143 -1.62 8.38 -45.12
N TYR A 144 -1.70 9.12 -44.00
CA TYR A 144 -0.79 8.92 -42.88
C TYR A 144 -1.04 7.58 -42.18
N LEU A 145 -2.28 7.21 -41.97
CA LEU A 145 -2.65 5.95 -41.33
C LEU A 145 -2.33 4.71 -42.18
N ILE A 146 -2.36 4.82 -43.50
CA ILE A 146 -1.91 3.76 -44.43
C ILE A 146 -0.39 3.52 -44.24
N ASN A 147 0.41 4.59 -44.24
CA ASN A 147 1.86 4.47 -44.02
C ASN A 147 2.19 3.94 -42.59
N LEU A 148 1.41 4.36 -41.59
CA LEU A 148 1.53 3.86 -40.22
C LEU A 148 1.21 2.35 -40.14
N GLU A 149 0.26 1.85 -40.93
CA GLU A 149 -0.07 0.43 -41.03
C GLU A 149 1.06 -0.40 -41.63
N ASP A 150 1.79 0.14 -42.63
CA ASP A 150 2.99 -0.51 -43.19
C ASP A 150 4.09 -0.64 -42.12
N PHE A 151 4.30 0.43 -41.32
CA PHE A 151 5.22 0.41 -40.18
C PHE A 151 4.80 -0.65 -39.14
N ILE A 152 3.53 -0.68 -38.74
CA ILE A 152 3.00 -1.68 -37.78
C ILE A 152 3.16 -3.11 -38.32
N SER A 153 2.94 -3.33 -39.59
CA SER A 153 3.11 -4.63 -40.23
C SER A 153 4.55 -5.11 -40.21
N THR A 154 5.50 -4.22 -40.44
CA THR A 154 6.94 -4.50 -40.32
C THR A 154 7.32 -4.88 -38.89
N GLU A 155 6.90 -4.10 -37.90
CA GLU A 155 7.16 -4.36 -36.48
C GLU A 155 6.52 -5.68 -36.00
N TYR A 156 5.31 -6.01 -36.50
CA TYR A 156 4.66 -7.29 -36.22
C TYR A 156 5.50 -8.47 -36.72
N SER A 157 5.93 -8.41 -38.00
CA SER A 157 6.74 -9.48 -38.61
C SER A 157 8.04 -9.70 -37.85
N ASP A 158 8.69 -8.65 -37.39
CA ASP A 158 9.91 -8.72 -36.58
C ASP A 158 9.68 -9.39 -35.21
N ILE A 159 8.50 -9.21 -34.63
CA ILE A 159 8.20 -9.72 -33.28
C ILE A 159 7.70 -11.16 -33.30
N PHE A 160 6.92 -11.53 -34.30
CA PHE A 160 6.21 -12.81 -34.37
C PHE A 160 6.78 -13.80 -35.39
N ASP A 161 7.77 -13.38 -36.18
CA ASP A 161 8.34 -14.17 -37.30
C ASP A 161 7.24 -14.68 -38.24
N ALA A 162 6.27 -13.82 -38.52
CA ALA A 162 5.10 -14.11 -39.33
C ALA A 162 4.55 -12.86 -40.02
N ASP A 163 3.90 -12.99 -41.13
CA ASP A 163 3.19 -11.89 -41.76
C ASP A 163 1.99 -11.47 -40.90
N LYS A 164 1.82 -10.19 -40.68
CA LYS A 164 0.65 -9.64 -39.99
C LYS A 164 -0.62 -9.94 -40.78
N PRO A 165 -1.67 -10.52 -40.16
CA PRO A 165 -2.96 -10.68 -40.81
C PRO A 165 -3.47 -9.38 -41.43
N VAL A 166 -3.87 -9.45 -42.72
CA VAL A 166 -4.30 -8.24 -43.43
C VAL A 166 -5.55 -7.65 -42.80
N MET A 167 -5.42 -6.43 -42.33
CA MET A 167 -6.55 -5.65 -41.83
C MET A 167 -7.45 -5.21 -43.00
N ARG A 168 -8.75 -5.50 -42.92
CA ARG A 168 -9.71 -4.84 -43.82
C ARG A 168 -9.84 -3.39 -43.37
N TYR A 169 -9.34 -2.44 -44.16
CA TYR A 169 -9.39 -1.01 -43.81
C TYR A 169 -10.82 -0.60 -43.39
N PRO A 170 -11.02 0.04 -42.23
CA PRO A 170 -12.35 0.36 -41.72
C PRO A 170 -13.06 1.39 -42.57
N LYS A 171 -14.39 1.34 -42.62
CA LYS A 171 -15.20 2.42 -43.14
C LYS A 171 -15.27 3.54 -42.10
N LEU A 172 -14.51 4.62 -42.31
CA LEU A 172 -14.36 5.72 -41.34
C LEU A 172 -15.54 6.69 -41.35
N ASP A 173 -16.31 6.73 -42.43
CA ASP A 173 -17.53 7.53 -42.62
C ASP A 173 -18.78 6.89 -41.97
N GLU A 174 -18.76 5.59 -41.71
CA GLU A 174 -19.84 4.84 -41.06
C GLU A 174 -19.33 4.00 -39.87
N PRO A 175 -18.80 4.61 -38.80
CA PRO A 175 -18.30 3.85 -37.66
C PRO A 175 -19.41 3.08 -36.95
N ASN A 176 -19.13 1.85 -36.57
CA ASN A 176 -20.09 0.99 -35.85
C ASN A 176 -20.17 1.37 -34.36
N TYR A 177 -20.94 2.40 -34.04
CA TYR A 177 -21.12 2.89 -32.67
C TYR A 177 -21.75 1.90 -31.69
N ASN A 178 -22.33 0.79 -32.15
CA ASN A 178 -23.01 -0.17 -31.31
C ASN A 178 -22.08 -1.24 -30.74
N VAL A 179 -20.87 -1.41 -31.29
CA VAL A 179 -19.96 -2.49 -30.93
C VAL A 179 -19.66 -2.46 -29.42
N ILE A 180 -19.26 -1.33 -28.88
CA ILE A 180 -18.90 -1.23 -27.45
C ILE A 180 -20.06 -1.51 -26.51
N ASN A 181 -21.27 -1.00 -26.82
CA ASN A 181 -22.44 -1.33 -26.00
C ASN A 181 -22.75 -2.82 -26.05
N ASN A 182 -22.58 -3.45 -27.20
CA ASN A 182 -22.76 -4.89 -27.33
C ASN A 182 -21.70 -5.63 -26.52
N GLN A 183 -20.43 -5.20 -26.57
CA GLN A 183 -19.34 -5.78 -25.78
C GLN A 183 -19.59 -5.65 -24.27
N ILE A 184 -19.96 -4.45 -23.78
CA ILE A 184 -20.29 -4.24 -22.37
C ILE A 184 -21.51 -5.07 -21.96
N SER A 185 -22.52 -5.20 -22.83
CA SER A 185 -23.70 -5.99 -22.53
C SER A 185 -23.37 -7.48 -22.41
N LYS A 186 -22.48 -8.01 -23.25
CA LYS A 186 -22.00 -9.39 -23.18
C LYS A 186 -21.21 -9.65 -21.92
N LEU A 187 -20.33 -8.75 -21.53
CA LEU A 187 -19.59 -8.84 -20.27
C LEU A 187 -20.51 -8.95 -19.04
N LYS A 188 -21.70 -8.34 -19.05
CA LYS A 188 -22.69 -8.48 -17.98
C LYS A 188 -23.15 -9.93 -17.76
N TYR A 189 -23.16 -10.75 -18.80
CA TYR A 189 -23.59 -12.14 -18.71
C TYR A 189 -22.44 -13.10 -18.35
N LEU A 190 -21.20 -12.73 -18.65
CA LEU A 190 -20.01 -13.56 -18.36
C LEU A 190 -19.40 -13.26 -16.99
N TYR A 191 -19.72 -12.12 -16.41
CA TYR A 191 -19.23 -11.66 -15.14
C TYR A 191 -20.37 -11.73 -14.10
N PRO A 192 -20.16 -12.31 -12.94
CA PRO A 192 -18.94 -12.46 -12.14
C PRO A 192 -18.28 -13.84 -12.18
N GLU A 193 -18.84 -14.81 -12.88
CA GLU A 193 -18.44 -16.22 -12.77
C GLU A 193 -17.13 -16.53 -13.52
N ASP A 194 -16.75 -15.70 -14.50
CA ASP A 194 -15.59 -15.95 -15.34
C ASP A 194 -14.35 -15.14 -14.90
N SER A 195 -13.55 -15.74 -14.01
CA SER A 195 -12.26 -15.19 -13.59
C SER A 195 -11.27 -15.07 -14.76
N VAL A 196 -11.40 -15.91 -15.77
CA VAL A 196 -10.50 -15.98 -16.94
C VAL A 196 -10.62 -14.72 -17.78
N VAL A 197 -11.85 -14.29 -18.12
CA VAL A 197 -12.09 -13.04 -18.87
C VAL A 197 -11.50 -11.84 -18.16
N ARG A 198 -11.66 -11.77 -16.82
CA ARG A 198 -11.07 -10.71 -15.99
C ARG A 198 -9.56 -10.71 -16.09
N ASP A 199 -8.93 -11.88 -16.01
CA ASP A 199 -7.48 -12.00 -15.98
C ASP A 199 -6.88 -11.71 -17.37
N LEU A 200 -7.51 -12.15 -18.46
CA LEU A 200 -7.14 -11.80 -19.85
C LEU A 200 -7.25 -10.28 -20.06
N PHE A 201 -8.38 -9.67 -19.67
CA PHE A 201 -8.56 -8.21 -19.79
C PHE A 201 -7.52 -7.43 -18.98
N SER A 202 -7.25 -7.87 -17.75
CA SER A 202 -6.25 -7.27 -16.87
C SER A 202 -4.85 -7.35 -17.45
N PHE A 203 -4.49 -8.47 -18.05
CA PHE A 203 -3.21 -8.64 -18.74
C PHE A 203 -3.06 -7.68 -19.92
N LEU A 204 -4.06 -7.68 -20.85
CA LEU A 204 -4.03 -6.79 -22.03
C LEU A 204 -3.94 -5.31 -21.62
N LYS A 205 -4.73 -4.92 -20.61
CA LYS A 205 -4.75 -3.55 -20.11
C LYS A 205 -3.43 -3.18 -19.44
N SER A 206 -2.84 -4.09 -18.68
CA SER A 206 -1.55 -3.91 -18.03
C SER A 206 -0.43 -3.78 -19.06
N ALA A 207 -0.39 -4.67 -20.07
CA ALA A 207 0.58 -4.60 -21.16
C ALA A 207 0.50 -3.25 -21.88
N MET A 208 -0.71 -2.80 -22.21
CA MET A 208 -0.91 -1.51 -22.85
C MET A 208 -0.44 -0.34 -21.96
N HIS A 209 -0.78 -0.34 -20.65
CA HIS A 209 -0.34 0.72 -19.75
C HIS A 209 1.18 0.77 -19.57
N TYR A 210 1.86 -0.39 -19.46
CA TYR A 210 3.32 -0.44 -19.45
C TYR A 210 3.89 0.22 -20.70
N CYS A 211 3.39 -0.17 -21.88
CA CYS A 211 3.95 0.28 -23.15
C CYS A 211 3.65 1.75 -23.42
N ASP A 212 2.40 2.20 -23.22
CA ASP A 212 2.01 3.59 -23.43
C ASP A 212 2.71 4.52 -22.43
N TRP A 213 2.70 4.22 -21.13
CA TRP A 213 3.24 5.14 -20.13
C TRP A 213 4.77 5.16 -20.15
N TRP A 214 5.44 4.02 -20.28
CA TRP A 214 6.89 3.99 -20.36
C TRP A 214 7.41 4.53 -21.69
N GLY A 215 6.75 4.23 -22.81
CA GLY A 215 7.06 4.84 -24.11
C GLY A 215 6.82 6.34 -24.11
N SER A 216 5.72 6.81 -23.50
CA SER A 216 5.45 8.24 -23.33
C SER A 216 6.44 8.95 -22.42
N GLY A 217 6.90 8.29 -21.36
CA GLY A 217 7.84 8.84 -20.38
C GLY A 217 9.31 8.77 -20.81
N GLY A 218 9.63 8.07 -21.89
CA GLY A 218 11.03 7.83 -22.31
C GLY A 218 11.74 6.79 -21.43
N TYR A 219 10.99 5.95 -20.70
CA TYR A 219 11.52 4.94 -19.76
C TYR A 219 11.71 3.57 -20.42
N ILE A 220 12.17 3.54 -21.67
CA ILE A 220 12.29 2.29 -22.45
C ILE A 220 13.16 1.25 -21.74
N GLU A 221 14.22 1.68 -21.04
CA GLU A 221 15.19 0.81 -20.36
C GLU A 221 14.83 0.43 -18.91
N LYS A 222 13.66 0.83 -18.41
CA LYS A 222 13.22 0.53 -17.03
C LYS A 222 13.05 -0.97 -16.80
N CYS A 223 13.40 -1.46 -15.60
CA CYS A 223 13.28 -2.87 -15.24
C CYS A 223 11.85 -3.28 -14.89
N PHE A 224 11.46 -4.50 -15.24
CA PHE A 224 10.16 -5.09 -14.88
C PHE A 224 10.22 -5.89 -13.58
N SER A 225 11.38 -6.44 -13.21
CA SER A 225 11.63 -7.18 -11.96
C SER A 225 13.04 -6.97 -11.47
N ILE A 226 13.31 -7.39 -10.24
CA ILE A 226 14.66 -7.44 -9.66
C ILE A 226 15.16 -8.89 -9.70
N ASP A 227 16.21 -9.16 -10.46
CA ASP A 227 16.71 -10.53 -10.61
C ASP A 227 17.66 -10.93 -9.47
N ASN A 228 18.34 -9.96 -8.85
CA ASN A 228 19.25 -10.20 -7.74
C ASN A 228 18.87 -9.37 -6.51
N ILE A 229 18.32 -10.04 -5.51
CA ILE A 229 17.95 -9.44 -4.23
C ILE A 229 19.08 -9.63 -3.19
N LYS A 230 19.77 -10.78 -3.25
CA LYS A 230 20.70 -11.20 -2.19
C LYS A 230 21.88 -10.24 -2.02
N ASN A 231 22.57 -9.90 -3.09
CA ASN A 231 23.77 -9.05 -3.00
C ASN A 231 23.45 -7.63 -2.51
N PRO A 232 22.46 -6.90 -3.07
CA PRO A 232 22.04 -5.61 -2.54
C PRO A 232 21.58 -5.68 -1.08
N LEU A 233 20.84 -6.75 -0.70
CA LEU A 233 20.38 -6.97 0.66
C LEU A 233 21.56 -7.15 1.63
N GLU A 234 22.56 -7.96 1.27
CA GLU A 234 23.77 -8.17 2.09
C GLU A 234 24.54 -6.85 2.31
N GLN A 235 24.73 -6.06 1.24
CA GLN A 235 25.41 -4.76 1.32
C GLN A 235 24.66 -3.76 2.21
N ALA A 236 23.36 -3.58 2.00
CA ALA A 236 22.54 -2.67 2.79
C ALA A 236 22.44 -3.11 4.26
N THR A 237 22.33 -4.42 4.52
CA THR A 237 22.30 -4.96 5.89
C THR A 237 23.66 -4.79 6.59
N LEU A 238 24.78 -5.00 5.87
CA LEU A 238 26.10 -4.77 6.40
C LEU A 238 26.33 -3.30 6.75
N LYS A 239 25.97 -2.38 5.88
CA LYS A 239 26.07 -0.93 6.10
C LYS A 239 25.34 -0.52 7.39
N ARG A 240 24.07 -0.93 7.54
CA ARG A 240 23.27 -0.64 8.74
C ARG A 240 23.84 -1.26 10.02
N ALA A 241 24.41 -2.46 9.91
CA ALA A 241 25.05 -3.13 11.04
C ALA A 241 26.33 -2.39 11.46
N GLN A 242 27.15 -1.95 10.50
CA GLN A 242 28.36 -1.17 10.75
C GLN A 242 28.06 0.20 11.39
N GLU A 243 26.98 0.86 10.96
CA GLU A 243 26.51 2.11 11.58
C GLU A 243 26.11 1.91 13.04
N ARG A 244 25.42 0.81 13.36
CA ARG A 244 25.12 0.42 14.74
C ARG A 244 26.37 0.13 15.56
N ASP A 245 27.28 -0.66 15.03
CA ASP A 245 28.55 -0.99 15.68
C ASP A 245 29.32 0.28 16.05
N ARG A 246 29.40 1.26 15.12
CA ARG A 246 30.04 2.58 15.36
C ARG A 246 29.35 3.38 16.46
N LYS A 247 27.98 3.43 16.43
CA LYS A 247 27.20 4.12 17.47
C LYS A 247 27.40 3.52 18.86
N GLN A 248 27.68 2.21 18.93
CA GLN A 248 27.94 1.49 20.18
C GLN A 248 29.42 1.49 20.57
N GLY A 249 30.31 2.15 19.81
CA GLY A 249 31.75 2.16 20.07
C GLY A 249 32.46 0.81 19.83
N VAL A 250 31.82 -0.09 19.08
CA VAL A 250 32.36 -1.42 18.73
C VAL A 250 33.00 -1.35 17.36
N HIS A 251 34.03 -2.18 17.13
CA HIS A 251 34.67 -2.26 15.80
C HIS A 251 33.62 -2.74 14.74
N PRO A 252 33.46 -2.00 13.63
CA PRO A 252 32.48 -2.38 12.61
C PRO A 252 32.77 -3.77 12.03
N ARG A 253 31.75 -4.61 11.94
CA ARG A 253 31.88 -5.97 11.36
C ARG A 253 32.16 -5.91 9.86
N GLU A 254 32.89 -6.91 9.38
CA GLU A 254 33.29 -7.00 7.96
C GLU A 254 32.26 -7.75 7.10
N LYS A 255 31.43 -8.62 7.69
CA LYS A 255 30.49 -9.50 6.99
C LYS A 255 29.21 -9.67 7.78
N ILE A 256 28.10 -9.92 7.05
CA ILE A 256 26.85 -10.36 7.65
C ILE A 256 26.88 -11.86 7.86
N LYS A 257 26.50 -12.28 9.07
CA LYS A 257 26.21 -13.68 9.40
C LYS A 257 24.71 -13.83 9.55
N TRP A 258 24.09 -14.46 8.56
CA TRP A 258 22.67 -14.78 8.63
C TRP A 258 22.36 -15.75 9.75
N HIS A 259 21.28 -15.51 10.51
CA HIS A 259 20.78 -16.44 11.52
C HIS A 259 20.26 -17.72 10.86
N GLU A 260 20.23 -18.83 11.60
CA GLU A 260 19.75 -20.12 11.09
C GLU A 260 18.29 -20.04 10.61
N PHE A 261 17.46 -19.26 11.33
CA PHE A 261 16.10 -18.96 10.91
C PHE A 261 16.04 -18.31 9.52
N GLN A 262 16.83 -17.26 9.27
CA GLN A 262 16.90 -16.55 8.00
C GLN A 262 17.36 -17.46 6.84
N LYS A 263 18.36 -18.30 7.08
CA LYS A 263 18.83 -19.30 6.10
C LYS A 263 17.76 -20.32 5.75
N LYS A 264 17.05 -20.85 6.76
CA LYS A 264 15.94 -21.80 6.55
C LYS A 264 14.83 -21.17 5.72
N VAL A 265 14.43 -19.94 6.04
CA VAL A 265 13.41 -19.20 5.29
C VAL A 265 13.87 -18.94 3.85
N GLY A 266 15.12 -18.53 3.65
CA GLY A 266 15.70 -18.31 2.33
C GLY A 266 15.75 -19.54 1.43
N ASN A 267 15.61 -20.75 1.97
CA ASN A 267 15.60 -22.00 1.21
C ASN A 267 14.17 -22.51 0.88
N VAL A 268 13.11 -21.84 1.37
CA VAL A 268 11.74 -22.28 1.12
C VAL A 268 11.29 -21.93 -0.29
N GLN A 269 10.75 -22.94 -0.99
CA GLN A 269 10.01 -22.75 -2.24
C GLN A 269 8.52 -22.69 -1.96
N GLY A 270 7.80 -21.76 -2.60
CA GLY A 270 6.37 -21.60 -2.44
C GLY A 270 5.96 -20.68 -1.29
N ASN A 271 4.72 -20.84 -0.80
CA ASN A 271 4.21 -19.98 0.25
C ASN A 271 4.79 -20.32 1.62
N VAL A 272 4.94 -19.31 2.48
CA VAL A 272 5.51 -19.48 3.80
C VAL A 272 4.81 -18.62 4.85
N PHE A 273 4.59 -19.18 6.05
CA PHE A 273 4.29 -18.44 7.27
C PHE A 273 5.55 -18.29 8.10
N LEU A 274 5.90 -17.04 8.43
CA LEU A 274 7.01 -16.71 9.32
C LEU A 274 6.47 -16.19 10.66
N ARG A 275 6.79 -16.88 11.73
CA ARG A 275 6.52 -16.41 13.08
C ARG A 275 7.82 -16.18 13.82
N ALA A 276 8.13 -14.91 14.05
CA ALA A 276 9.39 -14.53 14.68
C ALA A 276 9.23 -13.22 15.47
N PRO A 277 9.91 -13.06 16.60
CA PRO A 277 9.79 -11.87 17.43
C PRO A 277 10.19 -10.59 16.68
N THR A 278 9.76 -9.42 17.19
CA THR A 278 10.23 -8.14 16.69
C THR A 278 11.75 -8.03 16.84
N GLY A 279 12.43 -7.49 15.82
CA GLY A 279 13.91 -7.35 15.84
C GLY A 279 14.70 -8.61 15.49
N SER A 280 14.05 -9.75 15.19
CA SER A 280 14.73 -11.00 14.81
C SER A 280 15.23 -11.04 13.35
N GLY A 281 14.96 -10.01 12.55
CA GLY A 281 15.36 -9.97 11.14
C GLY A 281 14.35 -10.62 10.19
N LYS A 282 13.04 -10.54 10.50
CA LYS A 282 11.94 -11.02 9.63
C LYS A 282 12.02 -10.44 8.22
N THR A 283 12.31 -9.16 8.09
CA THR A 283 12.38 -8.48 6.78
C THR A 283 13.50 -9.08 5.92
N GLU A 284 14.69 -9.28 6.48
CA GLU A 284 15.80 -9.93 5.76
C GLU A 284 15.43 -11.37 5.38
N ALA A 285 14.78 -12.11 6.28
CA ALA A 285 14.33 -13.47 6.01
C ALA A 285 13.34 -13.52 4.84
N SER A 286 12.36 -12.60 4.81
CA SER A 286 11.36 -12.52 3.72
C SER A 286 11.99 -12.13 2.38
N LEU A 287 13.01 -11.28 2.37
CA LEU A 287 13.75 -10.93 1.15
C LEU A 287 14.65 -12.07 0.64
N LEU A 288 15.25 -12.85 1.55
CA LEU A 288 15.97 -14.08 1.16
C LEU A 288 15.01 -15.12 0.58
N TRP A 289 13.79 -15.27 1.14
CA TRP A 289 12.74 -16.08 0.54
C TRP A 289 12.35 -15.56 -0.86
N ALA A 290 12.19 -14.24 -1.00
CA ALA A 290 11.89 -13.64 -2.29
C ALA A 290 12.99 -13.95 -3.32
N GLN A 291 14.27 -13.86 -2.98
CA GLN A 291 15.39 -14.25 -3.86
C GLN A 291 15.26 -15.68 -4.36
N ASN A 292 14.93 -16.63 -3.48
CA ASN A 292 14.83 -18.06 -3.84
C ASN A 292 13.58 -18.39 -4.69
N ASN A 293 12.58 -17.51 -4.67
CA ASN A 293 11.33 -17.68 -5.41
C ASN A 293 11.22 -16.75 -6.63
N MET A 294 12.21 -15.88 -6.86
CA MET A 294 12.20 -14.93 -7.96
C MET A 294 12.31 -15.66 -9.31
N ASN A 295 11.44 -15.36 -10.22
CA ASN A 295 11.44 -15.85 -11.60
C ASN A 295 10.55 -14.93 -12.46
N GLY A 296 11.02 -13.73 -12.74
CA GLY A 296 10.26 -12.70 -13.44
C GLY A 296 9.05 -12.15 -12.67
N HIS A 297 9.03 -12.33 -11.34
CA HIS A 297 7.97 -11.79 -10.47
C HIS A 297 8.27 -10.32 -10.12
N ARG A 298 7.21 -9.55 -9.86
CA ARG A 298 7.29 -8.31 -9.09
C ARG A 298 7.30 -8.63 -7.61
N LEU A 299 7.87 -7.74 -6.79
CA LEU A 299 7.87 -7.86 -5.33
C LEU A 299 6.87 -6.84 -4.74
N LEU A 300 5.83 -7.33 -4.07
CA LEU A 300 4.87 -6.50 -3.34
C LEU A 300 5.10 -6.67 -1.85
N TYR A 301 5.42 -5.58 -1.14
CA TYR A 301 5.61 -5.57 0.30
C TYR A 301 4.45 -4.80 0.96
N LEU A 302 3.56 -5.53 1.64
CA LEU A 302 2.31 -5.02 2.18
C LEU A 302 2.37 -4.88 3.70
N LEU A 303 1.91 -3.74 4.19
CA LEU A 303 1.93 -3.39 5.61
C LEU A 303 0.56 -2.86 6.07
N PRO A 304 0.27 -2.89 7.38
CA PRO A 304 -1.03 -2.47 7.89
C PRO A 304 -1.24 -0.95 7.92
N THR A 305 -0.17 -0.15 7.99
CA THR A 305 -0.27 1.31 8.17
C THR A 305 0.61 2.08 7.19
N MET A 306 0.25 3.35 6.94
CA MET A 306 1.03 4.25 6.07
C MET A 306 2.44 4.54 6.63
N THR A 307 2.54 4.76 7.93
CA THR A 307 3.85 5.04 8.59
C THR A 307 4.82 3.86 8.40
N THR A 308 4.34 2.63 8.59
CA THR A 308 5.16 1.43 8.37
C THR A 308 5.61 1.30 6.92
N THR A 309 4.70 1.64 6.01
CA THR A 309 4.95 1.57 4.57
C THR A 309 6.02 2.56 4.14
N ASN A 310 6.01 3.79 4.69
CA ASN A 310 7.03 4.80 4.42
C ASN A 310 8.43 4.30 4.80
N LYS A 311 8.58 3.83 6.03
CA LYS A 311 9.86 3.31 6.55
C LYS A 311 10.35 2.08 5.78
N MET A 312 9.43 1.21 5.41
CA MET A 312 9.78 0.06 4.59
C MET A 312 10.23 0.49 3.19
N ARG A 313 9.58 1.50 2.61
CA ARG A 313 10.03 2.08 1.33
C ARG A 313 11.47 2.60 1.42
N ASP A 314 11.81 3.37 2.45
CA ASP A 314 13.16 3.89 2.62
C ASP A 314 14.19 2.75 2.73
N ARG A 315 13.84 1.71 3.48
CA ARG A 315 14.64 0.50 3.56
C ARG A 315 14.79 -0.24 2.24
N MET A 316 13.75 -0.29 1.42
CA MET A 316 13.79 -0.89 0.08
C MET A 316 14.58 -0.03 -0.90
N VAL A 317 14.51 1.31 -0.78
CA VAL A 317 15.34 2.25 -1.56
C VAL A 317 16.82 2.04 -1.28
N ASP A 318 17.21 1.86 -0.02
CA ASP A 318 18.60 1.54 0.35
C ASP A 318 19.10 0.22 -0.28
N ILE A 319 18.19 -0.71 -0.55
CA ILE A 319 18.53 -2.03 -1.10
C ILE A 319 18.52 -2.00 -2.64
N PHE A 320 17.49 -1.43 -3.25
CA PHE A 320 17.19 -1.61 -4.67
C PHE A 320 17.33 -0.34 -5.52
N GLY A 321 17.57 0.82 -4.91
CA GLY A 321 17.58 2.12 -5.58
C GLY A 321 16.17 2.71 -5.77
N ILE A 322 16.09 4.04 -5.76
CA ILE A 322 14.82 4.80 -5.80
C ILE A 322 14.04 4.60 -7.11
N GLU A 323 14.74 4.32 -8.20
CA GLU A 323 14.17 4.12 -9.54
C GLU A 323 13.36 2.82 -9.64
N ASN A 324 13.59 1.85 -8.76
CA ASN A 324 12.95 0.55 -8.76
C ASN A 324 11.80 0.42 -7.75
N ILE A 325 11.59 1.45 -6.92
CA ILE A 325 10.65 1.39 -5.79
C ILE A 325 9.45 2.29 -6.02
N ALA A 326 8.25 1.72 -5.88
CA ALA A 326 7.01 2.47 -5.73
C ALA A 326 6.55 2.53 -4.27
N LEU A 327 6.01 3.69 -3.86
CA LEU A 327 5.28 3.88 -2.61
C LEU A 327 3.82 4.15 -2.93
N VAL A 328 2.90 3.32 -2.39
CA VAL A 328 1.47 3.44 -2.70
C VAL A 328 0.61 3.37 -1.44
N HIS A 329 0.05 4.50 -1.06
CA HIS A 329 -0.98 4.63 -0.01
C HIS A 329 -1.66 6.00 -0.10
N GLY A 330 -2.63 6.28 0.76
CA GLY A 330 -3.47 7.48 0.67
C GLY A 330 -2.73 8.82 0.66
N THR A 331 -1.57 8.92 1.30
CA THR A 331 -0.76 10.15 1.39
C THR A 331 0.58 10.08 0.64
N SER A 332 0.83 9.02 -0.15
CA SER A 332 2.11 8.84 -0.84
C SER A 332 2.46 9.98 -1.80
N ARG A 333 1.44 10.57 -2.45
CA ARG A 333 1.64 11.71 -3.35
C ARG A 333 2.29 12.91 -2.66
N PHE A 334 1.82 13.24 -1.47
CA PHE A 334 2.37 14.33 -0.66
C PHE A 334 3.85 14.08 -0.31
N LEU A 335 4.16 12.87 0.17
CA LEU A 335 5.53 12.53 0.58
C LEU A 335 6.52 12.56 -0.58
N LEU A 336 6.10 12.07 -1.76
CA LEU A 336 6.95 12.00 -2.94
C LEU A 336 7.14 13.37 -3.61
N GLN A 337 6.20 14.31 -3.46
CA GLN A 337 6.36 15.67 -3.95
C GLN A 337 7.45 16.41 -3.17
N ASP A 338 7.49 16.25 -1.86
CA ASP A 338 8.52 16.81 -0.98
C ASP A 338 9.94 16.36 -1.39
N GLU A 339 10.06 15.08 -1.80
CA GLU A 339 11.36 14.50 -2.20
C GLU A 339 11.84 14.94 -3.59
N LEU A 340 10.93 15.22 -4.51
CA LEU A 340 11.26 15.54 -5.90
C LEU A 340 11.67 17.00 -6.12
N GLY A 341 11.43 17.88 -5.13
CA GLY A 341 11.75 19.31 -5.20
C GLY A 341 10.80 20.12 -6.10
N GLU A 342 10.95 21.47 -6.06
CA GLU A 342 10.06 22.40 -6.77
C GLU A 342 10.27 22.42 -8.30
N ASP A 343 11.39 21.90 -8.81
CA ASP A 343 11.79 21.93 -10.22
C ASP A 343 11.16 20.81 -11.07
N TYR A 344 10.33 19.95 -10.49
CA TYR A 344 9.76 18.81 -11.20
C TYR A 344 8.55 19.23 -12.05
N GLN A 345 8.63 19.00 -13.37
CA GLN A 345 7.52 19.29 -14.27
C GLN A 345 6.26 18.50 -13.87
N GLU A 346 5.15 19.17 -13.61
CA GLU A 346 3.87 18.62 -13.15
C GLU A 346 3.39 17.40 -13.97
N ASN A 347 3.59 17.42 -15.28
CA ASN A 347 3.23 16.31 -16.16
C ASN A 347 4.03 15.03 -15.85
N THR A 348 5.33 15.14 -15.63
CA THR A 348 6.21 14.00 -15.32
C THR A 348 5.87 13.40 -13.94
N TYR A 349 5.57 14.26 -12.97
CA TYR A 349 5.11 13.83 -11.66
C TYR A 349 3.80 13.04 -11.74
N ASN A 350 2.82 13.54 -12.47
CA ASN A 350 1.52 12.89 -12.63
C ASN A 350 1.64 11.51 -13.31
N TYR A 351 2.51 11.36 -14.31
CA TYR A 351 2.79 10.08 -14.95
C TYR A 351 3.44 9.09 -13.96
N LYS A 352 4.45 9.52 -13.22
CA LYS A 352 5.12 8.70 -12.21
C LYS A 352 4.17 8.21 -11.13
N MET A 353 3.25 9.08 -10.67
CA MET A 353 2.23 8.71 -9.68
C MET A 353 1.22 7.69 -10.23
N LYS A 354 0.84 7.78 -11.49
CA LYS A 354 -0.02 6.79 -12.15
C LYS A 354 0.67 5.42 -12.24
N GLU A 355 1.93 5.39 -12.66
CA GLU A 355 2.73 4.17 -12.74
C GLU A 355 2.87 3.49 -11.38
N MET A 356 3.18 4.24 -10.32
CA MET A 356 3.29 3.74 -8.97
C MET A 356 1.96 3.14 -8.50
N SER A 357 0.85 3.89 -8.62
CA SER A 357 -0.48 3.46 -8.17
C SER A 357 -1.01 2.26 -8.94
N ALA A 358 -0.50 2.01 -10.14
CA ALA A 358 -0.80 0.85 -10.97
C ALA A 358 0.09 -0.38 -10.69
N PHE A 359 1.00 -0.31 -9.70
CA PHE A 359 1.94 -1.38 -9.36
C PHE A 359 2.86 -1.79 -10.53
N LEU A 360 3.27 -0.82 -11.37
CA LEU A 360 4.12 -1.10 -12.52
C LEU A 360 5.63 -1.14 -12.18
N TYR A 361 6.01 -0.87 -10.96
CA TYR A 361 7.41 -0.92 -10.52
C TYR A 361 7.84 -2.35 -10.15
N PRO A 362 9.13 -2.68 -10.28
CA PRO A 362 9.68 -3.98 -9.86
C PRO A 362 9.39 -4.32 -8.41
N VAL A 363 9.46 -3.31 -7.52
CA VAL A 363 9.18 -3.42 -6.10
C VAL A 363 8.16 -2.35 -5.70
N THR A 364 7.10 -2.76 -5.03
CA THR A 364 6.08 -1.84 -4.52
C THR A 364 5.90 -2.04 -3.03
N THR A 365 6.13 -0.99 -2.25
CA THR A 365 5.75 -0.93 -0.84
C THR A 365 4.38 -0.25 -0.73
N THR A 366 3.45 -0.90 -0.05
CA THR A 366 2.06 -0.44 -0.04
C THR A 366 1.30 -0.87 1.21
N THR A 367 0.21 -0.17 1.54
CA THR A 367 -0.74 -0.71 2.50
C THR A 367 -1.60 -1.80 1.86
N ILE A 368 -2.09 -2.75 2.66
CA ILE A 368 -2.93 -3.85 2.16
C ILE A 368 -4.16 -3.33 1.42
N ASP A 369 -4.74 -2.23 1.87
CA ASP A 369 -5.92 -1.60 1.27
C ASP A 369 -5.76 -1.39 -0.24
N GLN A 370 -4.56 -0.99 -0.67
CA GLN A 370 -4.27 -0.72 -2.08
C GLN A 370 -4.34 -1.99 -2.95
N LEU A 371 -3.93 -3.13 -2.41
CA LEU A 371 -4.09 -4.41 -3.09
C LEU A 371 -5.56 -4.85 -3.10
N LEU A 372 -6.26 -4.68 -1.96
CA LEU A 372 -7.67 -5.04 -1.82
C LEU A 372 -8.58 -4.25 -2.77
N PHE A 373 -8.18 -3.06 -3.21
CA PHE A 373 -8.92 -2.30 -4.23
C PHE A 373 -9.07 -3.05 -5.56
N SER A 374 -8.21 -4.01 -5.87
CA SER A 374 -8.39 -4.89 -7.03
C SER A 374 -9.66 -5.74 -6.94
N LEU A 375 -10.06 -6.13 -5.72
CA LEU A 375 -11.27 -6.90 -5.47
C LEU A 375 -12.54 -6.10 -5.77
N PHE A 376 -12.45 -4.78 -5.63
CA PHE A 376 -13.58 -3.85 -5.78
C PHE A 376 -13.57 -3.12 -7.12
N HIS A 377 -12.73 -3.49 -8.08
CA HIS A 377 -12.60 -2.84 -9.38
C HIS A 377 -12.47 -1.31 -9.28
N SER A 378 -11.75 -0.84 -8.28
CA SER A 378 -11.48 0.56 -8.09
C SER A 378 -10.42 1.06 -9.08
N ASN A 379 -9.99 2.30 -8.98
CA ASN A 379 -9.03 2.90 -9.90
C ASN A 379 -7.83 1.98 -10.16
N GLN A 380 -7.51 1.73 -11.44
CA GLN A 380 -6.39 0.88 -11.89
C GLN A 380 -6.46 -0.56 -11.36
N TRP A 381 -7.66 -1.08 -11.11
CA TRP A 381 -7.85 -2.42 -10.61
C TRP A 381 -7.26 -3.49 -11.55
N GLU A 382 -7.27 -3.24 -12.86
CA GLU A 382 -6.79 -4.14 -13.88
C GLU A 382 -5.29 -4.44 -13.71
N THR A 383 -4.48 -3.39 -13.55
CA THR A 383 -3.03 -3.55 -13.36
C THR A 383 -2.69 -4.15 -12.00
N ARG A 384 -3.48 -3.86 -10.96
CA ARG A 384 -3.36 -4.50 -9.64
C ARG A 384 -3.77 -5.97 -9.69
N ASN A 385 -4.83 -6.32 -10.46
CA ASN A 385 -5.21 -7.70 -10.67
C ASN A 385 -4.13 -8.47 -11.45
N ASP A 386 -3.53 -7.86 -12.49
CA ASP A 386 -2.37 -8.45 -13.17
C ASP A 386 -1.17 -8.64 -12.22
N ALA A 387 -0.96 -7.72 -11.27
CA ALA A 387 0.03 -7.89 -10.23
C ALA A 387 -0.27 -9.10 -9.34
N LEU A 388 -1.54 -9.34 -8.99
CA LEU A 388 -1.97 -10.55 -8.27
C LEU A 388 -1.73 -11.85 -9.03
N GLN A 389 -1.55 -11.82 -10.35
CA GLN A 389 -1.31 -13.03 -11.14
C GLN A 389 0.16 -13.47 -11.13
N ASN A 390 1.12 -12.56 -10.94
CA ASN A 390 2.54 -12.87 -11.04
C ASN A 390 3.40 -11.99 -10.12
N SER A 391 3.24 -12.15 -8.80
CA SER A 391 4.05 -11.43 -7.81
C SER A 391 4.47 -12.30 -6.64
N LEU A 392 5.60 -11.95 -6.04
CA LEU A 392 5.95 -12.36 -4.68
C LEU A 392 5.35 -11.34 -3.73
N ILE A 393 4.45 -11.79 -2.85
CA ILE A 393 3.66 -10.93 -1.98
C ILE A 393 4.05 -11.18 -0.54
N ILE A 394 4.68 -10.20 0.08
CA ILE A 394 5.04 -10.22 1.50
C ILE A 394 3.94 -9.46 2.26
N LEU A 395 3.29 -10.14 3.17
CA LEU A 395 2.26 -9.60 4.07
C LEU A 395 2.89 -9.52 5.46
N ASP A 396 3.24 -8.31 5.88
CA ASP A 396 3.88 -8.08 7.17
C ASP A 396 2.88 -7.63 8.24
N GLU A 397 3.14 -8.01 9.48
CA GLU A 397 2.32 -7.70 10.66
C GLU A 397 0.83 -8.04 10.51
N VAL A 398 0.54 -9.24 9.97
CA VAL A 398 -0.83 -9.70 9.63
C VAL A 398 -1.76 -9.74 10.85
N HIS A 399 -1.22 -9.89 12.05
CA HIS A 399 -1.99 -9.82 13.30
C HIS A 399 -2.69 -8.47 13.52
N ALA A 400 -2.25 -7.41 12.85
CA ALA A 400 -2.87 -6.08 12.93
C ALA A 400 -4.16 -5.96 12.10
N TYR A 401 -4.54 -7.01 11.35
CA TYR A 401 -5.77 -7.01 10.56
C TYR A 401 -6.92 -7.59 11.38
N ASP A 402 -8.04 -6.87 11.40
CA ASP A 402 -9.31 -7.37 11.93
C ASP A 402 -9.82 -8.58 11.12
N PRO A 403 -10.82 -9.34 11.63
CA PRO A 403 -11.34 -10.51 10.94
C PRO A 403 -11.90 -10.22 9.54
N TYR A 404 -12.50 -9.06 9.33
CA TYR A 404 -13.06 -8.65 8.05
C TYR A 404 -11.95 -8.35 7.02
N THR A 405 -10.93 -7.57 7.40
CA THR A 405 -9.74 -7.29 6.56
C THR A 405 -8.98 -8.58 6.24
N THR A 406 -8.86 -9.50 7.22
CA THR A 406 -8.29 -10.84 7.01
C THR A 406 -9.13 -11.63 5.99
N GLY A 407 -10.45 -11.51 6.03
CA GLY A 407 -11.35 -12.11 5.03
C GLY A 407 -11.11 -11.58 3.62
N LEU A 408 -10.97 -10.27 3.46
CA LEU A 408 -10.63 -9.65 2.16
C LEU A 408 -9.24 -10.10 1.67
N MET A 409 -8.26 -10.20 2.57
CA MET A 409 -6.93 -10.74 2.24
C MET A 409 -7.02 -12.18 1.71
N ILE A 410 -7.81 -13.03 2.35
CA ILE A 410 -8.05 -14.41 1.90
C ILE A 410 -8.71 -14.43 0.51
N GLU A 411 -9.70 -13.56 0.27
CA GLU A 411 -10.32 -13.45 -1.06
C GLU A 411 -9.32 -12.98 -2.13
N ALA A 412 -8.40 -12.07 -1.79
CA ALA A 412 -7.31 -11.69 -2.69
C ALA A 412 -6.36 -12.88 -2.97
N MET A 413 -6.03 -13.68 -1.94
CA MET A 413 -5.21 -14.89 -2.09
C MET A 413 -5.88 -15.94 -2.99
N LYS A 414 -7.20 -16.13 -2.90
CA LYS A 414 -7.96 -17.04 -3.78
C LYS A 414 -7.86 -16.62 -5.24
N ARG A 415 -7.95 -15.31 -5.50
CA ARG A 415 -7.93 -14.75 -6.87
C ARG A 415 -6.53 -14.59 -7.43
N ALA A 416 -5.50 -14.65 -6.60
CA ALA A 416 -4.13 -14.57 -7.05
C ALA A 416 -3.76 -15.77 -7.94
N GLY A 417 -3.01 -15.52 -8.99
CA GLY A 417 -2.56 -16.55 -9.92
C GLY A 417 -1.74 -17.65 -9.26
N GLN A 418 -1.63 -18.80 -9.94
CA GLN A 418 -0.84 -19.94 -9.47
C GLN A 418 0.65 -19.59 -9.31
N ARG A 419 1.15 -18.63 -10.09
CA ARG A 419 2.53 -18.17 -10.00
C ARG A 419 2.79 -17.30 -8.79
N SER A 420 1.79 -16.59 -8.29
CA SER A 420 1.96 -15.71 -7.11
C SER A 420 2.18 -16.52 -5.85
N LYS A 421 3.17 -16.10 -5.07
CA LYS A 421 3.56 -16.74 -3.82
C LYS A 421 3.48 -15.75 -2.68
N PHE A 422 3.14 -16.24 -1.50
CA PHE A 422 2.89 -15.44 -0.32
C PHE A 422 3.88 -15.76 0.79
N CYS A 423 4.47 -14.71 1.35
CA CYS A 423 5.19 -14.74 2.61
C CYS A 423 4.36 -13.97 3.64
N VAL A 424 3.69 -14.69 4.53
CA VAL A 424 2.86 -14.12 5.59
C VAL A 424 3.68 -14.10 6.86
N MET A 425 3.84 -12.93 7.47
CA MET A 425 4.70 -12.81 8.64
C MET A 425 4.06 -11.99 9.77
N SER A 426 4.37 -12.42 10.99
CA SER A 426 3.90 -11.80 12.21
C SER A 426 4.79 -12.22 13.39
N ALA A 427 4.82 -11.40 14.43
CA ALA A 427 5.37 -11.80 15.73
C ALA A 427 4.39 -12.65 16.54
N THR A 428 3.09 -12.38 16.42
CA THR A 428 2.02 -12.84 17.30
C THR A 428 0.87 -13.54 16.57
N LEU A 429 1.13 -14.19 15.42
CA LEU A 429 0.08 -14.86 14.66
C LEU A 429 -0.43 -16.11 15.41
N PRO A 430 -1.70 -16.15 15.87
CA PRO A 430 -2.30 -17.35 16.45
C PRO A 430 -2.33 -18.50 15.43
N ASP A 431 -2.15 -19.73 15.91
CA ASP A 431 -2.15 -20.92 15.04
C ASP A 431 -3.51 -21.10 14.34
N ILE A 432 -4.60 -20.70 14.99
CA ILE A 432 -5.94 -20.76 14.43
C ILE A 432 -6.11 -19.89 13.19
N ILE A 433 -5.54 -18.67 13.18
CA ILE A 433 -5.60 -17.78 12.02
C ILE A 433 -4.80 -18.38 10.84
N LYS A 434 -3.66 -19.01 11.11
CA LYS A 434 -2.89 -19.72 10.09
C LYS A 434 -3.74 -20.81 9.42
N ILE A 435 -4.42 -21.66 10.20
CA ILE A 435 -5.29 -22.73 9.71
C ILE A 435 -6.40 -22.14 8.83
N VAL A 436 -7.08 -21.09 9.30
CA VAL A 436 -8.15 -20.43 8.54
C VAL A 436 -7.64 -19.86 7.21
N ILE A 437 -6.46 -19.23 7.21
CA ILE A 437 -5.87 -18.70 5.95
C ILE A 437 -5.58 -19.86 4.98
N GLU A 438 -4.98 -20.97 5.43
CA GLU A 438 -4.68 -22.12 4.57
C GLU A 438 -5.96 -22.74 3.99
N GLU A 439 -6.92 -23.07 4.82
CA GLU A 439 -8.16 -23.72 4.41
C GLU A 439 -9.01 -22.83 3.49
N LYS A 440 -9.21 -21.58 3.88
CA LYS A 440 -10.09 -20.67 3.13
C LYS A 440 -9.44 -20.11 1.87
N SER A 441 -8.11 -19.94 1.83
CA SER A 441 -7.43 -19.51 0.59
C SER A 441 -7.19 -20.68 -0.40
N GLY A 442 -7.23 -21.91 0.07
CA GLY A 442 -6.88 -23.10 -0.71
C GLY A 442 -5.37 -23.21 -1.02
N ARG A 443 -4.52 -22.43 -0.34
CA ARG A 443 -3.07 -22.39 -0.55
C ARG A 443 -2.33 -23.09 0.58
N LYS A 444 -1.36 -23.93 0.26
CA LYS A 444 -0.49 -24.58 1.25
C LYS A 444 0.68 -23.69 1.60
N PHE A 445 1.05 -23.66 2.89
CA PHE A 445 2.17 -22.88 3.40
C PHE A 445 3.15 -23.75 4.19
N SER A 446 4.44 -23.46 4.06
CA SER A 446 5.45 -23.96 4.98
C SER A 446 5.45 -23.09 6.24
N PHE A 447 5.38 -23.68 7.42
CA PHE A 447 5.43 -22.93 8.68
C PHE A 447 6.84 -22.93 9.27
N LEU A 448 7.41 -21.74 9.48
CA LEU A 448 8.75 -21.54 10.03
C LEU A 448 8.70 -20.60 11.23
N PRO A 449 8.66 -21.15 12.46
CA PRO A 449 8.86 -20.35 13.67
C PRO A 449 10.34 -20.12 13.93
N ASP A 450 10.69 -18.91 14.34
CA ASP A 450 12.01 -18.63 14.90
C ASP A 450 12.06 -19.11 16.36
N LYS A 451 12.86 -20.14 16.61
CA LYS A 451 13.05 -20.74 17.94
C LYS A 451 14.35 -20.31 18.64
N GLU A 452 15.15 -19.48 17.98
CA GLU A 452 16.46 -19.07 18.54
C GLU A 452 16.30 -18.27 19.83
N TYR A 453 15.21 -17.52 19.93
CA TYR A 453 14.90 -16.67 21.08
C TYR A 453 13.94 -17.30 22.10
N ASP A 454 13.46 -18.52 21.88
CA ASP A 454 12.42 -19.16 22.70
C ASP A 454 12.76 -19.21 24.19
N LYS A 455 14.03 -19.41 24.53
CA LYS A 455 14.48 -19.55 25.91
C LYS A 455 14.83 -18.21 26.59
N ARG A 456 14.82 -17.10 25.84
CA ARG A 456 15.23 -15.80 26.37
C ARG A 456 14.09 -15.13 27.12
N SER A 457 14.39 -14.60 28.29
CA SER A 457 13.51 -13.75 29.08
C SER A 457 14.18 -12.38 29.21
N LYS A 458 13.68 -11.40 28.51
CA LYS A 458 14.22 -10.03 28.47
C LYS A 458 13.46 -9.03 29.33
N LEU A 459 12.34 -9.46 29.92
CA LEU A 459 11.40 -8.60 30.62
C LEU A 459 11.13 -9.13 32.02
N ARG A 460 10.87 -8.19 32.93
CA ARG A 460 10.26 -8.46 34.23
C ARG A 460 8.90 -7.80 34.28
N ILE A 461 7.86 -8.61 34.18
CA ILE A 461 6.47 -8.15 34.13
C ILE A 461 5.91 -8.07 35.55
N SER A 462 5.31 -6.95 35.88
CA SER A 462 4.51 -6.73 37.09
C SER A 462 3.11 -6.29 36.67
N ILE A 463 2.09 -6.92 37.24
CA ILE A 463 0.70 -6.51 37.09
C ILE A 463 0.36 -5.72 38.35
N GLU A 464 -0.11 -4.50 38.16
CA GLU A 464 -0.33 -3.55 39.24
C GLU A 464 -1.83 -3.50 39.61
N ASP A 465 -2.14 -3.27 40.90
CA ASP A 465 -3.53 -3.16 41.39
C ASP A 465 -4.14 -1.76 41.12
N GLY A 466 -3.29 -0.74 41.05
CA GLY A 466 -3.65 0.68 40.82
C GLY A 466 -3.83 1.06 39.36
N LEU A 467 -4.34 2.25 39.11
CA LEU A 467 -4.48 2.76 37.74
C LEU A 467 -3.12 3.28 37.21
N ILE A 468 -3.03 3.47 35.89
CA ILE A 468 -1.79 3.96 35.27
C ILE A 468 -1.37 5.36 35.77
N ASP A 469 -2.29 6.17 36.32
CA ASP A 469 -1.97 7.46 36.96
C ASP A 469 -1.03 7.29 38.16
N ASP A 470 -1.11 6.17 38.85
CA ASP A 470 -0.28 5.86 40.03
C ASP A 470 1.19 5.62 39.63
N CYS A 471 1.50 5.49 38.33
CA CYS A 471 2.88 5.30 37.85
C CYS A 471 3.71 6.58 37.85
N VAL A 472 3.12 7.76 37.93
CA VAL A 472 3.79 9.06 37.64
C VAL A 472 5.04 9.27 38.48
N ASP A 473 4.98 9.05 39.80
CA ASP A 473 6.13 9.17 40.67
C ASP A 473 7.30 8.26 40.30
N GLN A 474 6.98 7.01 39.89
CA GLN A 474 7.99 6.05 39.44
C GLN A 474 8.57 6.44 38.09
N VAL A 475 7.75 6.88 37.13
CA VAL A 475 8.18 7.38 35.82
C VAL A 475 9.14 8.56 35.99
N VAL A 476 8.77 9.54 36.79
CA VAL A 476 9.61 10.72 37.09
C VAL A 476 10.91 10.30 37.78
N SER A 477 10.84 9.41 38.80
CA SER A 477 12.04 8.90 39.47
C SER A 477 13.00 8.18 38.52
N SER A 478 12.47 7.36 37.61
CA SER A 478 13.27 6.66 36.59
C SER A 478 13.90 7.61 35.59
N PHE A 479 13.15 8.63 35.15
CA PHE A 479 13.65 9.68 34.26
C PHE A 479 14.79 10.49 34.91
N LEU A 480 14.65 10.89 36.16
CA LEU A 480 15.71 11.62 36.91
C LEU A 480 16.96 10.76 37.07
N LYS A 481 16.83 9.43 37.03
CA LYS A 481 17.97 8.47 36.97
C LYS A 481 18.49 8.26 35.56
N GLN A 482 18.14 9.13 34.63
CA GLN A 482 18.54 9.13 33.22
C GLN A 482 18.05 7.93 32.39
N LYS A 483 17.00 7.24 32.85
CA LYS A 483 16.36 6.17 32.07
C LYS A 483 15.43 6.71 30.98
N LYS A 484 15.30 5.97 29.91
CA LYS A 484 14.28 6.16 28.88
C LYS A 484 13.03 5.40 29.31
N VAL A 485 11.94 6.09 29.53
CA VAL A 485 10.68 5.53 30.03
C VAL A 485 9.59 5.67 28.97
N LEU A 486 8.93 4.55 28.64
CA LEU A 486 7.78 4.53 27.74
C LEU A 486 6.50 4.35 28.54
N VAL A 487 5.54 5.26 28.35
CA VAL A 487 4.21 5.20 28.96
C VAL A 487 3.17 5.04 27.85
N ILE A 488 2.37 3.98 27.87
CA ILE A 488 1.37 3.71 26.83
C ILE A 488 -0.03 3.67 27.44
N ALA A 489 -0.85 4.65 27.08
CA ALA A 489 -2.27 4.68 27.39
C ALA A 489 -3.11 4.21 26.20
N ASN A 490 -4.27 3.59 26.46
CA ASN A 490 -5.12 3.04 25.42
C ASN A 490 -5.91 4.12 24.65
N THR A 491 -6.07 5.31 25.20
CA THR A 491 -6.81 6.41 24.55
C THR A 491 -6.00 7.70 24.50
N VAL A 492 -6.29 8.53 23.50
CA VAL A 492 -5.64 9.84 23.34
C VAL A 492 -5.89 10.74 24.56
N GLY A 493 -7.15 10.81 25.05
CA GLY A 493 -7.47 11.64 26.21
C GLY A 493 -6.69 11.22 27.47
N ARG A 494 -6.48 9.91 27.64
CA ARG A 494 -5.70 9.38 28.77
C ARG A 494 -4.22 9.71 28.63
N SER A 495 -3.66 9.55 27.42
CA SER A 495 -2.24 9.91 27.18
C SER A 495 -1.97 11.40 27.40
N MET A 496 -2.91 12.28 27.03
CA MET A 496 -2.81 13.73 27.28
C MET A 496 -2.87 14.04 28.77
N ALA A 497 -3.78 13.39 29.52
CA ALA A 497 -3.88 13.58 30.98
C ALA A 497 -2.58 13.17 31.69
N LEU A 498 -2.05 11.98 31.38
CA LEU A 498 -0.78 11.49 31.93
C LEU A 498 0.40 12.41 31.59
N TYR A 499 0.46 12.91 30.37
CA TYR A 499 1.50 13.86 29.95
C TYR A 499 1.50 15.12 30.83
N ASN A 500 0.30 15.70 31.08
CA ASN A 500 0.17 16.88 31.92
C ASN A 500 0.57 16.60 33.36
N ILE A 501 0.08 15.50 33.96
CA ILE A 501 0.41 15.13 35.35
C ILE A 501 1.92 14.88 35.50
N ILE A 502 2.57 14.26 34.52
CA ILE A 502 4.03 14.04 34.54
C ILE A 502 4.78 15.40 34.52
N LEU A 503 4.35 16.37 33.69
CA LEU A 503 4.96 17.68 33.64
C LEU A 503 4.76 18.46 34.96
N GLU A 504 3.55 18.46 35.51
CA GLU A 504 3.21 19.05 36.81
C GLU A 504 4.09 18.48 37.95
N THR A 505 4.22 17.13 37.97
CA THR A 505 5.06 16.45 38.97
C THR A 505 6.54 16.77 38.81
N LEU A 506 7.02 16.96 37.59
CA LEU A 506 8.40 17.41 37.33
C LEU A 506 8.62 18.85 37.80
N GLU A 507 7.66 19.74 37.51
CA GLU A 507 7.71 21.15 37.95
C GLU A 507 7.71 21.28 39.49
N GLU A 508 6.93 20.43 40.19
CA GLU A 508 6.91 20.39 41.65
C GLU A 508 8.21 19.86 42.26
N LYS A 509 8.91 18.94 41.60
CA LYS A 509 10.11 18.27 42.12
C LYS A 509 11.42 18.92 41.76
N LEU A 510 11.44 19.83 40.78
CA LEU A 510 12.64 20.43 40.23
C LEU A 510 12.64 21.96 40.44
N SER A 511 13.82 22.57 40.42
CA SER A 511 13.93 24.03 40.27
C SER A 511 13.43 24.46 38.88
N ILE A 512 13.08 25.73 38.74
CA ILE A 512 12.62 26.31 37.46
C ILE A 512 13.66 26.04 36.34
N GLU A 513 14.94 26.20 36.65
CA GLU A 513 16.04 26.02 35.71
C GLU A 513 16.17 24.54 35.28
N GLU A 514 16.14 23.61 36.23
CA GLU A 514 16.19 22.18 35.94
C GLU A 514 14.96 21.70 35.18
N PHE A 515 13.77 22.22 35.47
CA PHE A 515 12.54 21.92 34.75
C PHE A 515 12.63 22.40 33.30
N ASP A 516 13.10 23.66 33.09
CA ASP A 516 13.25 24.21 31.73
C ASP A 516 14.25 23.43 30.88
N GLU A 517 15.31 22.87 31.48
CA GLU A 517 16.27 22.00 30.78
C GLU A 517 15.68 20.63 30.39
N CYS A 518 14.78 20.08 31.21
CA CYS A 518 14.34 18.69 31.02
C CYS A 518 12.92 18.54 30.42
N LYS A 519 12.07 19.57 30.47
CA LYS A 519 10.69 19.50 29.93
C LYS A 519 10.64 19.08 28.46
N ASN A 520 11.60 19.49 27.63
CA ASN A 520 11.70 19.12 26.22
C ASN A 520 12.08 17.64 26.00
N ARG A 521 12.41 16.90 27.06
CA ARG A 521 12.67 15.45 27.05
C ARG A 521 11.45 14.63 27.46
N VAL A 522 10.30 15.29 27.65
CA VAL A 522 9.00 14.64 27.85
C VAL A 522 8.16 14.90 26.62
N MET A 523 7.79 13.85 25.90
CA MET A 523 7.07 13.97 24.63
C MET A 523 5.76 13.19 24.65
N LEU A 524 4.70 13.83 24.17
CA LEU A 524 3.41 13.21 23.88
C LEU A 524 3.33 12.82 22.40
N PHE A 525 2.86 11.58 22.09
CA PHE A 525 2.70 11.12 20.70
C PHE A 525 1.45 10.27 20.52
N HIS A 526 0.52 10.73 19.67
CA HIS A 526 -0.74 10.04 19.33
C HIS A 526 -1.28 10.44 17.95
N SER A 527 -2.42 9.92 17.55
CA SER A 527 -3.02 10.11 16.23
C SER A 527 -3.56 11.51 15.94
N ARG A 528 -3.80 12.35 16.98
CA ARG A 528 -4.40 13.70 16.83
C ARG A 528 -3.37 14.80 16.60
N PHE A 529 -2.18 14.48 16.12
CA PHE A 529 -1.23 15.46 15.57
C PHE A 529 -1.37 15.56 14.06
N ILE A 530 -1.16 16.75 13.47
CA ILE A 530 -1.05 16.90 12.02
C ILE A 530 0.12 16.09 11.48
N LEU A 531 0.07 15.71 10.21
CA LEU A 531 1.08 14.83 9.62
C LEU A 531 2.51 15.36 9.73
N ASN A 532 2.72 16.68 9.55
CA ASN A 532 4.04 17.29 9.69
C ASN A 532 4.60 17.09 11.11
N HIS A 533 3.81 17.36 12.15
CA HIS A 533 4.24 17.19 13.54
C HIS A 533 4.41 15.73 13.93
N ARG A 534 3.64 14.81 13.32
CA ARG A 534 3.85 13.37 13.51
C ARG A 534 5.19 12.91 12.97
N LYS A 535 5.57 13.34 11.76
CA LYS A 535 6.88 13.05 11.15
C LYS A 535 8.04 13.46 12.08
N ILE A 536 7.95 14.68 12.65
CA ILE A 536 8.96 15.19 13.58
C ILE A 536 9.08 14.29 14.82
N ARG A 537 7.94 13.93 15.44
CA ARG A 537 7.90 13.09 16.64
C ARG A 537 8.42 11.68 16.39
N GLU A 538 8.05 11.10 15.27
CA GLU A 538 8.55 9.79 14.83
C GLU A 538 10.08 9.82 14.70
N ASN A 539 10.63 10.88 14.09
CA ASN A 539 12.07 11.06 13.95
C ASN A 539 12.78 11.22 15.30
N VAL A 540 12.21 11.99 16.23
CA VAL A 540 12.74 12.13 17.61
C VAL A 540 12.76 10.78 18.32
N LEU A 541 11.67 10.00 18.26
CA LEU A 541 11.57 8.70 18.91
C LEU A 541 12.60 7.69 18.38
N GLU A 542 12.93 7.75 17.11
CA GLU A 542 13.91 6.85 16.49
C GLU A 542 15.37 7.27 16.76
N ASN A 543 15.58 8.51 17.12
CA ASN A 543 16.89 9.07 17.42
C ASN A 543 16.99 9.53 18.88
N LEU A 544 16.44 8.75 19.80
CA LEU A 544 16.44 9.09 21.23
C LEU A 544 17.85 9.36 21.75
N PRO A 545 17.99 10.38 22.62
CA PRO A 545 19.27 10.67 23.28
C PRO A 545 19.70 9.51 24.19
N TYR A 546 20.99 9.48 24.55
CA TYR A 546 21.53 8.48 25.47
C TYR A 546 21.11 8.70 26.92
N TRP A 547 20.64 9.91 27.27
CA TRP A 547 20.17 10.30 28.60
C TRP A 547 18.65 10.27 28.70
N GLY A 548 18.11 10.40 29.92
CA GLY A 548 16.70 10.23 30.24
C GLY A 548 15.71 10.90 29.27
N PHE A 549 14.68 10.16 28.95
CA PHE A 549 13.58 10.60 28.08
C PHE A 549 12.26 9.95 28.50
N ILE A 550 11.16 10.69 28.49
CA ILE A 550 9.81 10.13 28.71
C ILE A 550 9.03 10.27 27.41
N ALA A 551 8.50 9.15 26.91
CA ALA A 551 7.52 9.16 25.84
C ALA A 551 6.16 8.71 26.37
N VAL A 552 5.17 9.59 26.35
CA VAL A 552 3.77 9.27 26.65
C VAL A 552 3.04 9.07 25.32
N THR A 553 2.50 7.89 25.11
CA THR A 553 2.02 7.50 23.78
C THR A 553 0.70 6.72 23.84
N THR A 554 0.14 6.45 22.66
CA THR A 554 -0.93 5.48 22.48
C THR A 554 -0.42 4.30 21.65
N GLN A 555 -1.32 3.48 21.07
CA GLN A 555 -0.98 2.33 20.20
C GLN A 555 -0.11 2.70 18.97
N VAL A 556 0.08 3.97 18.69
CA VAL A 556 0.89 4.43 17.54
C VAL A 556 2.34 3.92 17.58
N VAL A 557 2.84 3.50 18.74
CA VAL A 557 4.19 2.95 18.91
C VAL A 557 4.26 1.43 18.82
N GLU A 558 3.11 0.72 18.81
CA GLU A 558 3.07 -0.76 18.72
C GLU A 558 3.66 -1.26 17.39
N VAL A 559 3.48 -0.48 16.32
CA VAL A 559 3.87 -0.87 14.98
C VAL A 559 4.95 0.09 14.45
N SER A 560 6.02 -0.46 13.86
CA SER A 560 6.95 0.19 12.89
C SER A 560 7.95 1.23 13.38
N LEU A 561 7.98 1.60 14.65
CA LEU A 561 9.05 2.44 15.15
C LEU A 561 10.24 1.58 15.60
N ASP A 562 11.46 2.00 15.21
CA ASP A 562 12.69 1.38 15.71
C ASP A 562 13.15 2.06 16.99
N ILE A 563 12.37 1.83 18.06
CA ILE A 563 12.55 2.47 19.38
C ILE A 563 12.95 1.44 20.42
N ASP A 564 13.79 1.87 21.38
CA ASP A 564 14.28 1.04 22.46
C ASP A 564 14.32 1.82 23.77
N PHE A 565 13.53 1.37 24.75
CA PHE A 565 13.37 1.98 26.07
C PHE A 565 13.88 1.06 27.17
N ASP A 566 14.17 1.63 28.32
CA ASP A 566 14.70 0.92 29.50
C ASP A 566 13.58 0.42 30.42
N GLU A 567 12.39 1.04 30.35
CA GLU A 567 11.24 0.79 31.23
C GLU A 567 9.93 1.04 30.49
N LEU A 568 8.90 0.23 30.76
CA LEU A 568 7.57 0.35 30.17
C LEU A 568 6.49 0.39 31.24
N HIS A 569 5.63 1.40 31.18
CA HIS A 569 4.35 1.47 31.87
C HIS A 569 3.22 1.42 30.85
N THR A 570 2.27 0.49 31.00
CA THR A 570 1.21 0.32 29.99
C THR A 570 -0.11 -0.03 30.62
N GLU A 571 -1.20 0.53 30.10
CA GLU A 571 -2.53 0.00 30.35
C GLU A 571 -2.67 -1.42 29.79
N ALA A 572 -3.51 -2.25 30.43
CA ALA A 572 -3.84 -3.58 29.96
C ALA A 572 -4.47 -3.54 28.56
N ALA A 573 -4.11 -4.49 27.73
CA ALA A 573 -4.52 -4.63 26.35
C ALA A 573 -4.56 -6.11 25.94
N PRO A 574 -5.10 -6.48 24.78
CA PRO A 574 -4.99 -7.81 24.24
C PRO A 574 -3.53 -8.28 24.17
N ILE A 575 -3.32 -9.59 24.29
CA ILE A 575 -1.97 -10.19 24.42
C ILE A 575 -1.05 -9.85 23.24
N ASP A 576 -1.57 -9.79 22.04
CA ASP A 576 -0.83 -9.44 20.83
C ASP A 576 -0.33 -7.98 20.86
N SER A 577 -1.17 -7.03 21.31
CA SER A 577 -0.80 -5.64 21.54
C SER A 577 0.26 -5.52 22.64
N LEU A 578 0.09 -6.23 23.78
CA LEU A 578 1.07 -6.22 24.87
C LEU A 578 2.43 -6.75 24.40
N ILE A 579 2.48 -7.85 23.65
CA ILE A 579 3.74 -8.39 23.11
C ILE A 579 4.42 -7.38 22.17
N GLN A 580 3.66 -6.60 21.42
CA GLN A 580 4.24 -5.54 20.58
C GLN A 580 4.81 -4.39 21.41
N ARG A 581 4.11 -3.98 22.49
CA ARG A 581 4.60 -3.00 23.47
C ARG A 581 5.87 -3.50 24.15
N PHE A 582 5.90 -4.78 24.55
CA PHE A 582 7.09 -5.46 25.08
C PHE A 582 8.28 -5.44 24.10
N GLY A 583 7.97 -5.49 22.80
CA GLY A 583 8.95 -5.35 21.73
C GLY A 583 9.63 -3.98 21.66
N ARG A 584 9.20 -2.98 22.44
CA ARG A 584 9.78 -1.63 22.52
C ARG A 584 10.76 -1.44 23.68
N VAL A 585 10.95 -2.48 24.46
CA VAL A 585 11.86 -2.52 25.60
C VAL A 585 12.88 -3.61 25.41
N ASN A 586 14.17 -3.31 25.66
CA ASN A 586 15.29 -4.21 25.35
C ASN A 586 15.15 -4.83 23.94
N ARG A 587 14.89 -3.98 22.95
CA ARG A 587 14.65 -4.41 21.57
C ARG A 587 15.87 -5.07 20.97
N ASN A 588 17.07 -4.59 21.32
CA ASN A 588 18.34 -5.14 20.85
C ASN A 588 18.71 -6.46 21.54
N ARG A 589 17.88 -6.91 22.51
CA ARG A 589 18.02 -8.21 23.21
C ARG A 589 19.40 -8.42 23.80
N LEU A 590 19.92 -7.42 24.51
CA LEU A 590 21.13 -7.53 25.28
C LEU A 590 20.95 -8.63 26.33
N GLU A 591 21.81 -9.65 26.32
CA GLU A 591 21.59 -10.92 27.04
C GLU A 591 21.51 -10.75 28.56
N ASP A 592 22.23 -9.79 29.09
CA ASP A 592 22.33 -9.57 30.57
C ASP A 592 21.34 -8.51 31.09
N ILE A 593 20.44 -7.97 30.25
CA ILE A 593 19.52 -6.90 30.64
C ILE A 593 18.09 -7.44 30.69
N VAL A 594 17.47 -7.29 31.87
CA VAL A 594 16.05 -7.57 32.10
C VAL A 594 15.35 -6.23 32.42
N CYS A 595 14.51 -5.76 31.51
CA CYS A 595 13.82 -4.52 31.66
C CYS A 595 12.47 -4.65 32.37
N PRO A 596 12.10 -3.72 33.27
CA PRO A 596 10.82 -3.75 33.96
C PRO A 596 9.68 -3.32 33.02
N VAL A 597 8.56 -4.03 33.14
CA VAL A 597 7.28 -3.74 32.49
C VAL A 597 6.20 -3.76 33.54
N TYR A 598 5.45 -2.67 33.62
CA TYR A 598 4.33 -2.52 34.55
C TYR A 598 3.03 -2.44 33.76
N ILE A 599 2.07 -3.30 34.10
CA ILE A 599 0.76 -3.38 33.41
C ILE A 599 -0.31 -2.95 34.40
N TYR A 600 -1.07 -1.95 34.03
CA TYR A 600 -2.12 -1.33 34.86
C TYR A 600 -3.51 -1.73 34.33
N PRO A 601 -4.47 -2.04 35.23
CA PRO A 601 -5.85 -2.34 34.83
C PRO A 601 -6.49 -1.15 34.11
N VAL A 602 -7.47 -1.45 33.25
CA VAL A 602 -8.24 -0.45 32.53
C VAL A 602 -9.61 -0.26 33.17
N GLN A 603 -10.07 0.99 33.27
CA GLN A 603 -11.42 1.29 33.76
C GLN A 603 -12.49 0.96 32.71
N TYR A 604 -12.17 1.13 31.42
CA TYR A 604 -13.07 0.91 30.28
C TYR A 604 -12.35 0.14 29.18
N GLY A 605 -13.05 -0.76 28.49
CA GLY A 605 -12.48 -1.60 27.44
C GLY A 605 -12.00 -0.87 26.18
N ARG A 606 -12.40 0.39 25.97
CA ARG A 606 -12.03 1.17 24.78
C ARG A 606 -10.52 1.43 24.68
N PRO A 607 -9.93 1.35 23.49
CA PRO A 607 -10.55 1.15 22.17
C PRO A 607 -10.77 -0.32 21.78
N TYR A 608 -10.53 -1.26 22.69
CA TYR A 608 -10.70 -2.68 22.44
C TYR A 608 -12.15 -3.08 22.79
N ASP A 609 -12.88 -3.62 21.80
CA ASP A 609 -14.30 -3.98 21.97
C ASP A 609 -14.50 -5.20 22.85
N ASP A 610 -13.44 -6.01 23.03
CA ASP A 610 -13.48 -7.27 23.77
C ASP A 610 -12.75 -7.19 25.12
N ILE A 611 -13.47 -6.77 26.15
CA ILE A 611 -12.93 -6.69 27.52
C ILE A 611 -12.56 -8.09 28.07
N ASP A 612 -13.21 -9.14 27.60
CA ASP A 612 -12.95 -10.50 28.07
C ASP A 612 -11.63 -11.04 27.56
N VAL A 613 -11.21 -10.64 26.35
CA VAL A 613 -9.85 -10.90 25.83
C VAL A 613 -8.81 -10.22 26.71
N ILE A 614 -9.05 -8.98 27.17
CA ILE A 614 -8.12 -8.27 28.07
C ILE A 614 -8.03 -8.99 29.43
N LYS A 615 -9.18 -9.38 30.02
CA LYS A 615 -9.20 -10.12 31.29
C LYS A 615 -8.48 -11.46 31.18
N SER A 616 -8.77 -12.24 30.13
CA SER A 616 -8.09 -13.51 29.86
C SER A 616 -6.59 -13.30 29.73
N THR A 617 -6.17 -12.25 29.00
CA THR A 617 -4.75 -11.88 28.84
C THR A 617 -4.07 -11.65 30.20
N ILE A 618 -4.70 -10.87 31.10
CA ILE A 618 -4.12 -10.55 32.40
C ILE A 618 -4.04 -11.82 33.26
N THR A 619 -5.10 -12.60 33.34
CA THR A 619 -5.10 -13.87 34.08
C THR A 619 -4.00 -14.83 33.64
N LEU A 620 -3.80 -14.96 32.34
CA LEU A 620 -2.77 -15.82 31.78
C LEU A 620 -1.36 -15.28 32.05
N LEU A 621 -1.15 -13.96 31.99
CA LEU A 621 0.14 -13.34 32.33
C LEU A 621 0.47 -13.48 33.82
N GLU A 622 -0.50 -13.37 34.73
CA GLU A 622 -0.32 -13.68 36.17
C GLU A 622 0.18 -15.11 36.38
N GLY A 623 -0.43 -16.07 35.68
CA GLY A 623 -0.02 -17.49 35.72
C GLY A 623 1.32 -17.76 35.10
N ALA A 624 1.81 -16.93 34.16
CA ALA A 624 3.08 -17.07 33.49
C ALA A 624 4.32 -16.69 34.34
N GLY A 625 4.09 -16.02 35.47
CA GLY A 625 5.15 -15.55 36.35
C GLY A 625 5.84 -14.27 35.88
N ARG A 626 6.76 -13.76 36.72
CA ARG A 626 7.33 -12.41 36.50
C ARG A 626 8.33 -12.29 35.34
N GLN A 627 8.90 -13.39 34.85
CA GLN A 627 9.89 -13.39 33.76
C GLN A 627 9.56 -14.43 32.71
N PRO A 628 8.46 -14.30 31.98
CA PRO A 628 8.11 -15.24 30.93
C PRO A 628 9.16 -15.19 29.80
N ASN A 629 9.49 -16.34 29.26
CA ASN A 629 10.31 -16.40 28.05
C ASN A 629 9.46 -16.20 26.79
N GLU A 630 10.11 -16.00 25.64
CA GLU A 630 9.43 -15.74 24.37
C GLU A 630 8.54 -16.92 23.92
N ALA A 631 8.92 -18.17 24.26
CA ALA A 631 8.08 -19.35 23.96
C ALA A 631 6.78 -19.33 24.74
N LEU A 632 6.83 -18.98 26.02
CA LEU A 632 5.67 -18.89 26.88
C LEU A 632 4.76 -17.74 26.44
N LEU A 633 5.30 -16.54 26.18
CA LEU A 633 4.49 -15.43 25.65
C LEU A 633 3.77 -15.80 24.34
N ARG A 634 4.42 -16.60 23.50
CA ARG A 634 3.83 -17.11 22.27
C ARG A 634 2.71 -18.13 22.52
N SER A 635 2.84 -19.01 23.52
CA SER A 635 1.76 -19.96 23.86
C SER A 635 0.53 -19.25 24.38
N LEU A 636 0.71 -18.19 25.18
CA LEU A 636 -0.40 -17.38 25.67
C LEU A 636 -1.25 -16.77 24.55
N VAL A 637 -0.63 -16.41 23.41
CA VAL A 637 -1.40 -15.93 22.24
C VAL A 637 -2.39 -17.00 21.77
N ASN A 638 -1.98 -18.27 21.69
CA ASN A 638 -2.88 -19.34 21.26
C ASN A 638 -3.96 -19.66 22.31
N GLU A 639 -3.68 -19.42 23.59
CA GLU A 639 -4.65 -19.64 24.67
C GLU A 639 -5.70 -18.52 24.74
N VAL A 640 -5.32 -17.28 24.43
CA VAL A 640 -6.24 -16.13 24.36
C VAL A 640 -7.13 -16.20 23.12
N TYR A 641 -6.55 -16.60 21.98
CA TYR A 641 -7.25 -16.71 20.70
C TYR A 641 -7.62 -18.17 20.41
N ASP A 642 -8.55 -18.69 21.15
CA ASP A 642 -9.05 -20.06 21.11
C ASP A 642 -10.18 -20.26 20.08
N GLU A 643 -10.92 -21.37 20.19
CA GLU A 643 -12.06 -21.69 19.33
C GLU A 643 -13.20 -20.65 19.40
N SER A 644 -13.34 -19.89 20.49
CA SER A 644 -14.36 -18.84 20.60
C SER A 644 -14.06 -17.67 19.65
N TYR A 645 -12.78 -17.39 19.41
CA TYR A 645 -12.35 -16.38 18.44
C TYR A 645 -12.64 -16.81 16.99
N LEU A 646 -12.71 -18.12 16.71
CA LEU A 646 -13.11 -18.63 15.38
C LEU A 646 -14.47 -18.11 14.94
N THR A 647 -15.45 -18.08 15.83
CA THR A 647 -16.80 -17.60 15.49
C THR A 647 -16.78 -16.13 15.06
N LYS A 648 -15.94 -15.31 15.71
CA LYS A 648 -15.74 -13.89 15.29
C LYS A 648 -15.04 -13.81 13.94
N MET A 649 -14.01 -14.64 13.77
CA MET A 649 -13.31 -14.74 12.48
C MET A 649 -14.26 -15.14 11.36
N GLU A 650 -15.08 -16.16 11.54
CA GLU A 650 -16.05 -16.64 10.53
C GLU A 650 -17.07 -15.57 10.15
N ASN A 651 -17.56 -14.78 11.09
CA ASN A 651 -18.46 -13.66 10.81
C ASN A 651 -17.78 -12.57 9.95
N GLY A 652 -16.56 -12.19 10.29
CA GLY A 652 -15.77 -11.24 9.52
C GLY A 652 -15.46 -11.74 8.10
N LEU A 653 -15.05 -13.01 7.99
CA LEU A 653 -14.81 -13.67 6.70
C LEU A 653 -16.07 -13.69 5.83
N LYS A 654 -17.22 -14.04 6.40
CA LYS A 654 -18.51 -14.06 5.70
C LYS A 654 -18.90 -12.67 5.20
N LYS A 655 -18.79 -11.64 6.04
CA LYS A 655 -19.03 -10.25 5.64
C LYS A 655 -18.13 -9.82 4.49
N ALA A 656 -16.83 -10.12 4.58
CA ALA A 656 -15.86 -9.82 3.51
C ALA A 656 -16.24 -10.51 2.20
N GLN A 657 -16.56 -11.81 2.26
CA GLN A 657 -16.98 -12.60 1.12
C GLN A 657 -18.27 -12.04 0.50
N GLU A 658 -19.29 -11.78 1.30
CA GLU A 658 -20.55 -11.20 0.85
C GLU A 658 -20.33 -9.85 0.17
N LEU A 659 -19.47 -8.97 0.72
CA LEU A 659 -19.17 -7.69 0.12
C LEU A 659 -18.48 -7.85 -1.23
N VAL A 660 -17.51 -8.74 -1.34
CA VAL A 660 -16.81 -9.02 -2.60
C VAL A 660 -17.81 -9.55 -3.65
N TYR A 661 -18.70 -10.47 -3.28
CA TYR A 661 -19.73 -10.99 -4.18
C TYR A 661 -20.79 -9.93 -4.55
N ARG A 662 -21.34 -9.19 -3.58
CA ARG A 662 -22.26 -8.07 -3.85
C ARG A 662 -21.61 -6.99 -4.70
N GLY A 663 -20.37 -6.69 -4.42
CA GLY A 663 -19.58 -5.77 -5.22
C GLY A 663 -19.43 -6.25 -6.66
N ILE A 664 -19.38 -7.55 -6.91
CA ILE A 664 -19.36 -8.14 -8.23
C ILE A 664 -20.74 -8.06 -8.88
N ASP A 665 -21.82 -8.40 -8.16
CA ASP A 665 -23.21 -8.40 -8.67
C ASP A 665 -23.76 -6.99 -8.98
N THR A 666 -23.48 -6.01 -8.11
CA THR A 666 -23.90 -4.61 -8.32
C THR A 666 -23.06 -3.90 -9.37
N ARG A 667 -21.88 -4.42 -9.70
CA ARG A 667 -20.95 -3.91 -10.71
C ARG A 667 -21.20 -4.46 -12.09
N ARG A 668 -22.43 -4.53 -12.49
CA ARG A 668 -22.82 -4.67 -13.90
C ARG A 668 -22.08 -3.64 -14.80
N TYR A 669 -21.21 -2.85 -14.22
CA TYR A 669 -20.41 -1.79 -14.84
C TYR A 669 -18.92 -1.93 -14.51
N VAL A 670 -18.35 -3.11 -14.69
CA VAL A 670 -16.90 -3.40 -14.49
C VAL A 670 -15.98 -2.35 -15.11
N PHE A 671 -16.47 -1.70 -16.15
CA PHE A 671 -15.74 -0.68 -16.90
C PHE A 671 -16.19 0.75 -16.62
N THR A 672 -17.30 0.98 -15.91
CA THR A 672 -17.89 2.30 -15.77
C THR A 672 -17.69 2.99 -14.43
N GLY A 673 -17.15 2.30 -13.45
CA GLY A 673 -16.48 2.84 -12.26
C GLY A 673 -17.14 3.93 -11.44
N LYS A 674 -18.46 4.10 -11.40
CA LYS A 674 -19.09 5.15 -10.63
C LYS A 674 -19.69 4.74 -9.27
N LEU A 675 -19.61 3.48 -8.89
CA LEU A 675 -20.27 2.99 -7.67
C LEU A 675 -19.55 3.29 -6.37
N PHE A 676 -18.27 3.77 -6.40
CA PHE A 676 -17.46 3.89 -5.20
C PHE A 676 -16.48 5.08 -5.23
N ASP A 677 -16.82 6.19 -5.86
CA ASP A 677 -15.94 7.37 -5.81
C ASP A 677 -15.94 8.07 -4.42
N ASP A 678 -16.85 7.69 -3.51
CA ASP A 678 -17.05 8.35 -2.23
C ASP A 678 -16.54 7.58 -1.02
N ASP A 679 -15.35 7.00 -1.03
CA ASP A 679 -14.72 6.38 0.14
C ASP A 679 -14.54 4.86 0.08
N ILE A 680 -13.82 4.40 -0.93
CA ILE A 680 -13.44 2.97 -1.06
C ILE A 680 -12.63 2.49 0.18
N SER A 681 -11.94 3.39 0.86
CA SER A 681 -11.22 3.07 2.10
C SER A 681 -12.14 2.54 3.20
N ALA A 682 -13.41 2.93 3.20
CA ALA A 682 -14.42 2.42 4.13
C ALA A 682 -14.79 0.95 3.90
N TYR A 683 -14.45 0.39 2.72
CA TYR A 683 -14.78 -1.01 2.38
C TYR A 683 -13.62 -1.98 2.61
N THR A 684 -12.41 -1.50 2.84
CA THR A 684 -11.23 -2.37 3.08
C THR A 684 -11.00 -2.67 4.55
N ARG A 685 -11.63 -1.91 5.44
CA ARG A 685 -11.56 -2.10 6.90
C ARG A 685 -12.92 -1.91 7.54
N GLU A 686 -13.27 -2.80 8.45
CA GLU A 686 -14.41 -2.58 9.33
C GLU A 686 -13.97 -1.61 10.44
N SER A 687 -14.66 -0.50 10.58
CA SER A 687 -14.41 0.46 11.67
C SER A 687 -15.71 0.80 12.37
N ASP A 688 -15.83 0.35 13.59
CA ASP A 688 -16.96 0.75 14.48
C ASP A 688 -16.84 2.23 14.87
N TYR A 689 -15.66 2.83 14.64
CA TYR A 689 -15.37 4.24 14.94
C TYR A 689 -14.89 4.97 13.69
N PRO A 690 -15.80 5.42 12.81
CA PRO A 690 -15.42 6.16 11.62
C PRO A 690 -14.64 7.42 12.00
N THR A 691 -13.58 7.70 11.24
CA THR A 691 -12.75 8.90 11.41
C THR A 691 -13.02 9.91 10.30
N ALA A 692 -12.80 11.18 10.58
CA ALA A 692 -12.76 12.26 9.61
C ALA A 692 -11.33 12.81 9.50
N THR A 693 -10.92 13.11 8.27
CA THR A 693 -9.68 13.85 7.99
C THR A 693 -10.05 15.31 7.79
N CYS A 694 -9.41 16.19 8.56
CA CYS A 694 -9.68 17.62 8.59
C CYS A 694 -8.39 18.42 8.87
N VAL A 695 -8.47 19.73 8.76
CA VAL A 695 -7.40 20.68 9.07
C VAL A 695 -7.81 21.47 10.31
N PRO A 696 -6.97 21.59 11.35
CA PRO A 696 -7.26 22.49 12.47
C PRO A 696 -7.42 23.93 11.98
N ILE A 697 -8.36 24.67 12.55
CA ILE A 697 -8.72 26.02 12.10
C ILE A 697 -7.56 27.00 12.16
N GLU A 698 -6.63 26.80 13.11
CA GLU A 698 -5.43 27.62 13.26
C GLU A 698 -4.52 27.63 12.02
N TYR A 699 -4.63 26.60 11.16
CA TYR A 699 -3.87 26.52 9.92
C TYR A 699 -4.65 26.98 8.68
N GLN A 700 -5.86 27.57 8.83
CA GLN A 700 -6.70 27.98 7.70
C GLN A 700 -5.94 28.92 6.74
N GLU A 701 -5.37 30.02 7.26
CA GLU A 701 -4.67 31.01 6.42
C GLU A 701 -3.46 30.39 5.68
N VAL A 702 -2.74 29.48 6.34
CA VAL A 702 -1.60 28.78 5.75
C VAL A 702 -2.06 27.86 4.63
N VAL A 703 -3.09 27.07 4.90
CA VAL A 703 -3.58 26.02 3.96
C VAL A 703 -4.26 26.62 2.74
N GLU A 704 -4.98 27.73 2.87
CA GLU A 704 -5.64 28.41 1.74
C GLU A 704 -4.63 28.91 0.69
N GLY A 705 -3.39 29.27 1.11
CA GLY A 705 -2.32 29.69 0.22
C GLY A 705 -1.50 28.54 -0.39
N LEU A 706 -1.73 27.28 0.02
CA LEU A 706 -0.93 26.14 -0.40
C LEU A 706 -1.56 25.35 -1.56
N ASP A 707 -0.69 24.72 -2.34
CA ASP A 707 -1.09 23.68 -3.29
C ASP A 707 -1.86 22.54 -2.56
N PRO A 708 -2.92 21.97 -3.16
CA PRO A 708 -3.72 20.92 -2.55
C PRO A 708 -2.92 19.74 -1.98
N LEU A 709 -1.79 19.38 -2.58
CA LEU A 709 -0.94 18.31 -2.08
C LEU A 709 -0.17 18.72 -0.82
N LYS A 710 0.35 19.95 -0.76
CA LYS A 710 1.04 20.48 0.43
C LYS A 710 0.09 20.64 1.64
N ARG A 711 -1.21 20.83 1.39
CA ARG A 711 -2.26 20.87 2.44
C ARG A 711 -2.32 19.59 3.26
N VAL A 712 -1.96 18.43 2.67
CA VAL A 712 -2.00 17.11 3.33
C VAL A 712 -1.12 17.07 4.58
N GLY A 713 -0.02 17.81 4.63
CA GLY A 713 0.85 17.93 5.81
C GLY A 713 0.15 18.48 7.06
N TYR A 714 -0.93 19.25 6.87
CA TYR A 714 -1.74 19.85 7.93
C TYR A 714 -2.98 19.04 8.29
N HIS A 715 -3.16 17.87 7.65
CA HIS A 715 -4.28 16.99 7.96
C HIS A 715 -4.08 16.29 9.31
N VAL A 716 -5.18 16.24 10.05
CA VAL A 716 -5.33 15.45 11.28
C VAL A 716 -6.50 14.49 11.14
N ARG A 717 -6.40 13.30 11.76
CA ARG A 717 -7.53 12.37 11.86
C ARG A 717 -8.15 12.44 13.25
N VAL A 718 -9.46 12.65 13.27
CA VAL A 718 -10.27 12.67 14.50
C VAL A 718 -11.46 11.73 14.35
N PRO A 719 -12.05 11.21 15.45
CA PRO A 719 -13.32 10.50 15.36
C PRO A 719 -14.37 11.34 14.64
N LYS A 720 -15.18 10.71 13.76
CA LYS A 720 -16.16 11.43 12.95
C LYS A 720 -17.15 12.24 13.82
N TRP A 721 -17.56 11.70 14.95
CA TRP A 721 -18.45 12.44 15.89
C TRP A 721 -17.80 13.70 16.47
N VAL A 722 -16.48 13.72 16.67
CA VAL A 722 -15.72 14.91 17.09
C VAL A 722 -15.77 15.95 15.98
N TYR A 723 -15.50 15.52 14.75
CA TYR A 723 -15.58 16.42 13.59
C TYR A 723 -16.99 16.98 13.39
N ASP A 724 -17.99 16.10 13.37
CA ASP A 724 -19.40 16.50 13.14
C ASP A 724 -19.93 17.49 14.18
N LYS A 725 -19.43 17.44 15.40
CA LYS A 725 -19.76 18.37 16.49
C LYS A 725 -19.06 19.71 16.37
N ASN A 726 -17.86 19.74 15.78
CA ASN A 726 -16.96 20.89 15.78
C ASN A 726 -16.53 21.31 14.35
N ARG A 727 -17.42 21.17 13.39
CA ARG A 727 -17.24 21.64 12.00
C ARG A 727 -18.10 22.86 11.73
N ASP A 728 -17.71 23.65 10.72
CA ASP A 728 -18.61 24.66 10.14
C ASP A 728 -19.69 24.02 9.26
N ALA A 729 -20.80 24.73 9.07
CA ALA A 729 -21.87 24.34 8.18
C ALA A 729 -21.52 24.43 6.69
N ASP A 730 -20.42 25.11 6.35
CA ASP A 730 -20.01 25.35 4.97
C ASP A 730 -19.21 24.15 4.41
N ASN A 731 -19.70 23.59 3.30
CA ASN A 731 -19.10 22.46 2.59
C ASN A 731 -17.99 22.93 1.62
N GLY A 732 -17.02 23.71 2.10
CA GLY A 732 -15.85 24.11 1.33
C GLY A 732 -15.00 22.92 0.87
N GLU A 733 -14.09 23.18 -0.07
CA GLU A 733 -13.14 22.17 -0.60
C GLU A 733 -12.25 21.58 0.49
N VAL A 734 -11.97 22.33 1.56
CA VAL A 734 -11.19 21.92 2.74
C VAL A 734 -12.11 21.77 3.95
N ARG A 735 -11.98 20.66 4.65
CA ARG A 735 -12.72 20.37 5.89
C ARG A 735 -11.98 20.95 7.08
N TYR A 736 -12.46 22.02 7.69
CA TYR A 736 -11.87 22.60 8.89
C TYR A 736 -12.46 22.02 10.17
N LEU A 737 -11.61 21.94 11.22
CA LEU A 737 -11.97 21.49 12.57
C LEU A 737 -11.84 22.67 13.53
N TYR A 738 -12.93 23.05 14.17
CA TYR A 738 -13.01 24.16 15.12
C TYR A 738 -12.77 23.67 16.56
N LEU A 739 -11.61 23.05 16.78
CA LEU A 739 -11.06 22.71 18.08
C LEU A 739 -9.64 23.26 18.16
N HIS A 740 -9.20 23.57 19.37
CA HIS A 740 -7.86 24.08 19.58
C HIS A 740 -6.79 23.08 19.15
N TYR A 741 -5.77 23.54 18.46
CA TYR A 741 -4.59 22.76 18.12
C TYR A 741 -3.36 23.36 18.77
N ASP A 742 -2.63 22.54 19.51
CA ASP A 742 -1.37 22.89 20.14
C ASP A 742 -0.25 21.95 19.67
N GLU A 743 0.94 22.48 19.41
CA GLU A 743 2.05 21.69 18.91
C GLU A 743 2.55 20.63 19.90
N SER A 744 2.36 20.82 21.21
CA SER A 744 2.79 19.87 22.24
C SER A 744 1.78 18.76 22.50
N VAL A 745 0.48 19.05 22.39
CA VAL A 745 -0.60 18.11 22.75
C VAL A 745 -1.51 17.71 21.58
N GLY A 746 -1.41 18.34 20.40
CA GLY A 746 -2.27 18.09 19.25
C GLY A 746 -3.66 18.70 19.38
N VAL A 747 -4.68 18.10 18.74
CA VAL A 747 -6.08 18.55 18.85
C VAL A 747 -6.62 18.28 20.24
N THR A 748 -7.10 19.33 20.91
CA THR A 748 -7.63 19.29 22.28
C THR A 748 -8.88 20.15 22.46
N ASP A 749 -9.75 19.77 23.40
CA ASP A 749 -10.95 20.55 23.79
C ASP A 749 -10.59 21.72 24.73
N LYS A 750 -9.40 21.70 25.33
CA LYS A 750 -8.93 22.68 26.30
C LYS A 750 -7.49 23.06 25.96
N PRO A 751 -7.11 24.35 26.15
CA PRO A 751 -5.70 24.70 26.03
C PRO A 751 -4.86 23.94 27.07
N PRO A 752 -3.57 23.64 26.77
CA PRO A 752 -2.70 22.96 27.74
C PRO A 752 -2.57 23.77 29.03
N LEU A 753 -2.47 23.07 30.15
CA LEU A 753 -2.39 23.69 31.49
C LEU A 753 -1.10 24.51 31.67
N LEU A 754 -0.02 24.08 31.07
CA LEU A 754 1.26 24.79 31.00
C LEU A 754 1.43 25.28 29.56
N GLY A 755 1.71 26.56 29.35
CA GLY A 755 1.75 27.20 28.03
C GLY A 755 2.50 26.43 26.97
N SER A 756 2.13 26.60 25.69
CA SER A 756 2.64 25.84 24.55
C SER A 756 4.17 25.85 24.50
N PHE A 757 4.77 24.71 24.73
CA PHE A 757 6.20 24.50 24.56
C PHE A 757 6.46 24.01 23.14
N GLY A 758 6.87 24.92 22.25
CA GLY A 758 7.36 24.55 20.94
C GLY A 758 8.58 23.63 21.09
N PHE A 759 8.58 22.48 20.45
CA PHE A 759 9.81 21.70 20.28
C PHE A 759 10.81 22.57 19.51
N ILE A 760 11.86 23.05 20.18
CA ILE A 760 12.99 23.66 19.49
C ILE A 760 13.73 22.51 18.77
N LEU A 761 13.68 22.53 17.45
CA LEU A 761 14.39 21.60 16.56
C LEU A 761 15.91 21.78 16.68
#